data_905a7e7c94df2584a2cef5c939303048
#
_entry.id   905a7e7c94df2584a2cef5c939303048
#
_cell.length_a   1.000
_cell.length_b   1.000
_cell.length_c   1.000
_cell.angle_alpha   90.00
_cell.angle_beta   90.00
_cell.angle_gamma   90.00
#
_symmetry.space_group_name_H-M   'P 1'
#
loop_
_entity.id
_entity.type
_entity.pdbx_description
1 polymer ?
#
loop_
_entity_poly.entity_id
_entity_poly.type
_entity_poly.pdbx_seq_one_letter_code
_entity_poly.pdbx_strand_id
1 'polypeptide(L)'
;MTLERFQEKTVEAAVEALTRKGGSRRFLIADEVGLGKTVSAKAIAAELQRRKQRPLNVVYLCPNLDIASQNLSKLRKLQPDWPSPEDRLSLVLREKPARRGTSFRIYSYTPDTSLPGWKPGQRTGRIAERNLIGSLLRLVTPSLWRELRAIDRKRETQGQRKWFSAHLDDAPVHLRHPFEASLRELTALAGKPLDTGLQERFEKWKCSVPELILCCRAALALAALRDPACRPDLLILDEFHRYADLVMPARTPPLDPLGRERYLVQRTLVEALIGDGTDLPLLLLSATPYRLQRLDHGEIPGGRYEHFVQLVRFLYGAAGVDEADRAEIAIYAHHRALSRRDDAAAALAEVAGAKRELEGLLRPVIARTERATAIGGELFSRCDNVAHIESGDLVTFRHLARTVARRKGALRSWVQPLWSSVPYPAETLFHYQICKALGSDLPPATIASGRDRPAHPQLRALVDPEGGTASTLSPDALALPWLAPTRPWWTLGGRWAELDATGRLRGKALLFSRYRGTPAAVSTWLSGEVETRAGPRKAKDKGKGKAQTYLRPDAKAPWPLIALFMPWPTLSGAFEPARGEGLKLRNVRHKACQNVEAWLDGEGVKVAPADGPPRKPWRLAFDIEGLLGDPDQVTGALWQLGKLVNPRAWRSKDTLHTISRAELMTLTDWMLGAPGMIVARTLRRHLSDPQGASDTLRDAFKFCWRQLRPYLGQRYFATTVLGVRRRKVSGGYPEALRQALLEGGLEATLDEHVAVMRLIGDEEPLDILGQSLVGRPGRVQCRTPRGVRPARVHAAVPYLGAERRSEGSKTSVKLRSDTLRKGFNSPFWPHVLATTSIGQEGLDFHVWCDRVIHWDLPRDPVDFEQREGRVSRYASLGVRRALAGQHGRGELAPWSSPFQAIFDAARAAKKEGLGLERWWSPVDHKPVSVTFSLPFSRGEVKLKRLREELVSYRLALGQPEPRLFEAMIAHFKLDHDKARGLALNLSPAVPNSEHLTEFEKPRGRGIPEP
;
A
#
# COMPACT_ATOMS: atom_id res chain seq x y z
N MET A 1 -10.59 13.05 12.37
CA MET A 1 -10.38 11.60 12.34
C MET A 1 -10.69 11.07 13.72
N THR A 2 -11.71 10.24 13.87
CA THR A 2 -12.12 9.66 15.16
C THR A 2 -11.21 8.46 15.42
N LEU A 3 -10.54 8.45 16.57
CA LEU A 3 -9.78 7.30 17.06
C LEU A 3 -10.75 6.25 17.63
N GLU A 4 -10.40 4.98 17.54
CA GLU A 4 -11.08 3.92 18.25
C GLU A 4 -10.52 3.80 19.68
N ARG A 5 -11.30 3.23 20.60
CA ARG A 5 -10.97 3.19 22.05
C ARG A 5 -9.57 2.68 22.36
N PHE A 6 -9.11 1.63 21.68
CA PHE A 6 -7.75 1.11 21.87
C PHE A 6 -6.67 2.11 21.42
N GLN A 7 -6.93 2.85 20.32
CA GLN A 7 -6.00 3.89 19.85
C GLN A 7 -6.00 5.09 20.79
N GLU A 8 -7.16 5.52 21.29
CA GLU A 8 -7.26 6.60 22.29
C GLU A 8 -6.43 6.27 23.51
N LYS A 9 -6.57 5.06 24.08
CA LYS A 9 -5.79 4.62 25.24
C LYS A 9 -4.29 4.49 24.95
N THR A 10 -3.91 4.03 23.74
CA THR A 10 -2.51 4.00 23.33
C THR A 10 -1.94 5.42 23.20
N VAL A 11 -2.70 6.38 22.68
CA VAL A 11 -2.29 7.79 22.59
C VAL A 11 -2.14 8.40 23.97
N GLU A 12 -3.10 8.18 24.89
CA GLU A 12 -3.03 8.65 26.28
C GLU A 12 -1.75 8.14 26.97
N ALA A 13 -1.49 6.84 26.94
CA ALA A 13 -0.31 6.22 27.54
C ALA A 13 1.00 6.76 26.92
N ALA A 14 1.06 6.89 25.60
CA ALA A 14 2.24 7.42 24.93
C ALA A 14 2.50 8.89 25.26
N VAL A 15 1.48 9.74 25.28
CA VAL A 15 1.61 11.16 25.63
C VAL A 15 2.05 11.31 27.09
N GLU A 16 1.51 10.51 28.00
CA GLU A 16 1.95 10.50 29.40
C GLU A 16 3.44 10.15 29.52
N ALA A 17 3.88 9.06 28.86
CA ALA A 17 5.27 8.65 28.89
C ALA A 17 6.22 9.70 28.27
N LEU A 18 5.84 10.27 27.11
CA LEU A 18 6.65 11.27 26.39
C LEU A 18 6.73 12.63 27.09
N THR A 19 5.80 12.93 28.02
CA THR A 19 5.76 14.22 28.74
C THR A 19 6.16 14.10 30.22
N ARG A 20 6.43 12.88 30.70
CA ARG A 20 6.80 12.61 32.10
C ARG A 20 8.09 13.35 32.46
N LYS A 21 8.03 14.18 33.52
CA LYS A 21 9.21 14.84 34.06
C LYS A 21 10.10 13.83 34.79
N GLY A 22 11.41 13.87 34.51
CA GLY A 22 12.37 12.92 35.07
C GLY A 22 12.34 11.52 34.48
N GLY A 23 11.51 11.25 33.45
CA GLY A 23 11.50 10.00 32.70
C GLY A 23 12.31 10.08 31.41
N SER A 24 12.52 8.92 30.77
CA SER A 24 13.28 8.80 29.53
C SER A 24 12.62 9.45 28.31
N ARG A 25 11.33 9.80 28.42
CA ARG A 25 10.50 10.32 27.29
C ARG A 25 10.53 9.45 26.03
N ARG A 26 10.68 8.14 26.20
CA ARG A 26 10.69 7.14 25.14
C ARG A 26 9.51 6.20 25.27
N PHE A 27 8.84 5.93 24.17
CA PHE A 27 7.69 5.04 24.16
C PHE A 27 7.64 4.20 22.90
N LEU A 28 7.32 2.92 23.02
CA LEU A 28 7.16 1.99 21.90
C LEU A 28 5.69 1.62 21.70
N ILE A 29 5.18 1.88 20.48
CA ILE A 29 3.91 1.30 20.04
C ILE A 29 4.22 0.04 19.24
N ALA A 30 3.93 -1.11 19.83
CA ALA A 30 4.19 -2.44 19.27
C ALA A 30 2.92 -3.11 18.74
N ASP A 31 1.87 -2.35 18.44
CA ASP A 31 0.60 -2.84 17.92
C ASP A 31 0.78 -3.73 16.69
N GLU A 32 -0.11 -4.72 16.53
CA GLU A 32 -0.14 -5.62 15.38
C GLU A 32 -0.15 -4.85 14.04
N VAL A 33 0.32 -5.52 12.96
CA VAL A 33 0.32 -4.93 11.62
C VAL A 33 -1.09 -4.54 11.19
N GLY A 34 -1.27 -3.30 10.71
CA GLY A 34 -2.55 -2.82 10.20
C GLY A 34 -3.43 -2.09 11.20
N LEU A 35 -3.10 -2.04 12.49
CA LEU A 35 -3.90 -1.37 13.54
C LEU A 35 -3.77 0.16 13.55
N GLY A 36 -3.01 0.74 12.63
CA GLY A 36 -2.98 2.20 12.47
C GLY A 36 -1.93 2.92 13.31
N LYS A 37 -0.77 2.33 13.59
CA LYS A 37 0.35 2.97 14.32
C LYS A 37 0.65 4.40 13.85
N THR A 38 0.65 4.65 12.53
CA THR A 38 0.83 6.01 11.97
C THR A 38 -0.30 6.97 12.34
N VAL A 39 -1.53 6.45 12.53
CA VAL A 39 -2.69 7.23 12.98
C VAL A 39 -2.50 7.65 14.44
N SER A 40 -2.12 6.70 15.30
CA SER A 40 -1.79 6.97 16.70
C SER A 40 -0.64 7.96 16.81
N ALA A 41 0.42 7.81 16.01
CA ALA A 41 1.55 8.75 15.97
C ALA A 41 1.12 10.17 15.55
N LYS A 42 0.21 10.30 14.57
CA LYS A 42 -0.39 11.58 14.17
C LYS A 42 -1.16 12.23 15.33
N ALA A 43 -1.96 11.44 16.05
CA ALA A 43 -2.74 11.94 17.18
C ALA A 43 -1.84 12.36 18.36
N ILE A 44 -0.77 11.61 18.64
CA ILE A 44 0.25 11.96 19.64
C ILE A 44 0.91 13.28 19.27
N ALA A 45 1.33 13.48 18.01
CA ALA A 45 1.92 14.73 17.55
C ALA A 45 0.95 15.91 17.72
N ALA A 46 -0.33 15.73 17.40
CA ALA A 46 -1.37 16.76 17.58
C ALA A 46 -1.58 17.11 19.06
N GLU A 47 -1.57 16.10 19.94
CA GLU A 47 -1.72 16.29 21.37
C GLU A 47 -0.52 17.03 21.98
N LEU A 48 0.69 16.66 21.57
CA LEU A 48 1.91 17.34 22.01
C LEU A 48 1.95 18.81 21.51
N GLN A 49 1.45 19.08 20.30
CA GLN A 49 1.35 20.44 19.77
C GLN A 49 0.39 21.30 20.60
N ARG A 50 -0.76 20.77 21.03
CA ARG A 50 -1.71 21.51 21.87
C ARG A 50 -1.10 21.94 23.21
N ARG A 51 -0.10 21.21 23.70
CA ARG A 51 0.61 21.50 24.96
C ARG A 51 1.76 22.49 24.79
N LYS A 52 2.17 22.77 23.54
CA LYS A 52 3.26 23.72 23.24
C LYS A 52 2.75 25.03 22.66
N GLN A 53 3.40 26.13 23.01
CA GLN A 53 3.05 27.46 22.49
C GLN A 53 3.81 27.85 21.20
N ARG A 54 4.75 27.02 20.75
CA ARG A 54 5.54 27.24 19.54
C ARG A 54 5.36 26.10 18.52
N PRO A 55 5.70 26.30 17.23
CA PRO A 55 5.63 25.24 16.22
C PRO A 55 6.38 23.98 16.66
N LEU A 56 5.76 22.80 16.46
CA LEU A 56 6.35 21.51 16.77
C LEU A 56 7.15 21.01 15.56
N ASN A 57 8.46 20.80 15.75
CA ASN A 57 9.32 20.14 14.77
C ASN A 57 9.22 18.63 14.91
N VAL A 58 8.58 17.96 13.93
CA VAL A 58 8.42 16.49 13.92
C VAL A 58 9.35 15.89 12.87
N VAL A 59 10.26 15.05 13.31
CA VAL A 59 11.09 14.23 12.41
C VAL A 59 10.54 12.81 12.37
N TYR A 60 10.21 12.35 11.17
CA TYR A 60 9.70 11.01 10.90
C TYR A 60 10.75 10.21 10.12
N LEU A 61 11.36 9.23 10.77
CA LEU A 61 12.36 8.34 10.17
C LEU A 61 11.74 7.00 9.81
N CYS A 62 11.92 6.54 8.58
CA CYS A 62 11.36 5.28 8.08
C CYS A 62 12.33 4.55 7.14
N PRO A 63 12.14 3.21 6.91
CA PRO A 63 13.13 2.39 6.21
C PRO A 63 13.37 2.78 4.75
N ASN A 64 12.34 3.29 4.05
CA ASN A 64 12.44 3.59 2.62
C ASN A 64 11.61 4.81 2.19
N LEU A 65 11.94 5.35 1.01
CA LEU A 65 11.32 6.57 0.46
C LEU A 65 9.83 6.39 0.07
N ASP A 66 9.38 5.19 -0.26
CA ASP A 66 7.99 4.95 -0.65
C ASP A 66 7.09 5.02 0.59
N ILE A 67 7.52 4.46 1.72
CA ILE A 67 6.86 4.60 3.03
C ILE A 67 6.91 6.06 3.50
N ALA A 68 8.07 6.70 3.37
CA ALA A 68 8.24 8.10 3.71
C ALA A 68 7.21 8.99 3.00
N SER A 69 7.07 8.82 1.69
CA SER A 69 6.13 9.56 0.86
C SER A 69 4.67 9.33 1.26
N GLN A 70 4.29 8.07 1.50
CA GLN A 70 2.93 7.70 1.90
C GLN A 70 2.57 8.26 3.28
N ASN A 71 3.45 8.10 4.26
CA ASN A 71 3.18 8.53 5.63
C ASN A 71 3.29 10.04 5.80
N LEU A 72 4.21 10.68 5.07
CA LEU A 72 4.31 12.14 5.03
C LEU A 72 3.01 12.76 4.53
N SER A 73 2.36 12.19 3.49
CA SER A 73 1.07 12.69 3.01
C SER A 73 -0.02 12.65 4.08
N LYS A 74 -0.02 11.62 4.93
CA LYS A 74 -0.94 11.49 6.07
C LYS A 74 -0.62 12.48 7.20
N LEU A 75 0.65 12.70 7.50
CA LEU A 75 1.11 13.63 8.55
C LEU A 75 0.94 15.09 8.14
N ARG A 76 1.16 15.42 6.87
CA ARG A 76 0.98 16.79 6.32
C ARG A 76 -0.44 17.33 6.48
N LYS A 77 -1.43 16.47 6.67
CA LYS A 77 -2.79 16.89 7.00
C LYS A 77 -2.89 17.63 8.35
N LEU A 78 -1.87 17.58 9.19
CA LEU A 78 -1.77 18.43 10.40
C LEU A 78 -1.48 19.89 10.02
N GLN A 79 -0.79 20.12 8.90
CA GLN A 79 -0.44 21.45 8.40
C GLN A 79 -0.43 21.44 6.87
N PRO A 80 -1.58 21.61 6.20
CA PRO A 80 -1.70 21.53 4.74
C PRO A 80 -0.82 22.54 3.98
N ASP A 81 -0.69 23.74 4.54
CA ASP A 81 0.03 24.88 3.92
C ASP A 81 1.56 24.78 4.05
N TRP A 82 2.08 23.77 4.74
CA TRP A 82 3.51 23.56 4.85
C TRP A 82 4.08 23.14 3.50
N PRO A 83 5.08 23.88 2.94
CA PRO A 83 5.70 23.50 1.68
C PRO A 83 6.32 22.10 1.76
N SER A 84 6.51 21.45 0.62
CA SER A 84 7.18 20.14 0.57
C SER A 84 8.54 20.23 1.24
N PRO A 85 8.73 19.59 2.41
CA PRO A 85 10.01 19.68 3.10
C PRO A 85 11.07 18.93 2.29
N GLU A 86 12.32 19.35 2.45
CA GLU A 86 13.44 18.59 1.91
C GLU A 86 13.44 17.17 2.50
N ASP A 87 13.61 16.17 1.64
CA ASP A 87 13.66 14.76 2.03
C ASP A 87 15.06 14.30 2.50
N ARG A 88 15.93 15.29 2.76
CA ARG A 88 17.34 15.08 3.16
C ARG A 88 17.78 16.05 4.24
N LEU A 89 18.26 15.50 5.33
CA LEU A 89 18.73 16.30 6.46
C LEU A 89 19.87 17.27 6.08
N SER A 90 20.75 16.88 5.16
CA SER A 90 21.84 17.72 4.64
C SER A 90 21.38 18.98 3.87
N LEU A 91 20.11 19.08 3.51
CA LEU A 91 19.54 20.23 2.75
C LEU A 91 18.61 21.09 3.58
N VAL A 92 18.22 20.67 4.79
CA VAL A 92 17.20 21.35 5.62
C VAL A 92 17.58 22.79 5.94
N LEU A 93 18.86 23.08 6.17
CA LEU A 93 19.34 24.43 6.46
C LEU A 93 19.18 25.43 5.30
N ARG A 94 18.83 24.96 4.09
CA ARG A 94 18.49 25.82 2.94
C ARG A 94 17.04 26.31 3.00
N GLU A 95 16.18 25.66 3.79
CA GLU A 95 14.78 26.04 3.89
C GLU A 95 14.63 27.39 4.59
N LYS A 96 13.72 28.22 4.06
CA LYS A 96 13.38 29.49 4.69
C LYS A 96 12.66 29.21 6.00
N PRO A 97 12.84 30.05 7.05
CA PRO A 97 12.12 29.90 8.30
C PRO A 97 10.60 29.90 8.05
N ALA A 98 9.88 29.14 8.87
CA ALA A 98 8.44 28.98 8.75
C ALA A 98 7.72 30.33 8.76
N ARG A 99 6.68 30.45 7.94
CA ARG A 99 5.77 31.60 7.98
C ARG A 99 5.10 31.72 9.35
N ARG A 100 4.78 32.92 9.78
CA ARG A 100 3.98 33.15 11.00
C ARG A 100 2.67 32.38 10.89
N GLY A 101 2.26 31.66 11.93
CA GLY A 101 1.03 30.87 11.97
C GLY A 101 1.15 29.37 11.68
N THR A 102 2.34 28.84 11.38
CA THR A 102 2.52 27.37 11.25
C THR A 102 2.55 26.70 12.63
N SER A 103 1.74 25.63 12.80
CA SER A 103 1.72 24.83 14.05
C SER A 103 2.68 23.65 14.02
N PHE A 104 3.05 23.19 12.83
CA PHE A 104 3.92 22.03 12.64
C PHE A 104 4.97 22.27 11.56
N ARG A 105 6.15 21.66 11.79
CA ARG A 105 7.17 21.44 10.77
C ARG A 105 7.45 19.95 10.73
N ILE A 106 7.10 19.28 9.63
CA ILE A 106 7.17 17.83 9.53
C ILE A 106 8.18 17.45 8.46
N TYR A 107 9.23 16.74 8.86
CA TYR A 107 10.29 16.23 8.01
C TYR A 107 10.23 14.70 7.96
N SER A 108 10.42 14.12 6.78
CA SER A 108 10.45 12.66 6.64
C SER A 108 11.75 12.22 5.99
N TYR A 109 12.52 11.43 6.71
CA TYR A 109 13.84 10.97 6.29
C TYR A 109 13.91 9.45 6.22
N THR A 110 14.93 8.96 5.51
CA THR A 110 15.34 7.56 5.57
C THR A 110 16.81 7.47 5.99
N PRO A 111 17.24 6.40 6.68
CA PRO A 111 18.65 6.23 7.06
C PRO A 111 19.58 6.33 5.85
N ASP A 112 19.20 5.74 4.71
CA ASP A 112 20.02 5.75 3.49
C ASP A 112 20.21 7.15 2.88
N THR A 113 19.27 8.09 3.12
CA THR A 113 19.34 9.44 2.54
C THR A 113 19.89 10.47 3.49
N SER A 114 19.67 10.34 4.79
CA SER A 114 19.91 11.40 5.78
C SER A 114 20.96 11.05 6.83
N LEU A 115 21.32 9.76 6.98
CA LEU A 115 22.39 9.31 7.86
C LEU A 115 23.52 8.68 7.03
N PRO A 116 24.43 9.49 6.42
CA PRO A 116 25.46 9.01 5.52
C PRO A 116 26.43 8.05 6.24
N GLY A 117 26.84 7.00 5.54
CA GLY A 117 27.78 6.02 6.08
C GLY A 117 27.15 4.79 6.73
N TRP A 118 25.81 4.70 6.82
CA TRP A 118 25.13 3.56 7.45
C TRP A 118 25.28 2.24 6.69
N LYS A 119 25.36 2.26 5.36
CA LYS A 119 25.57 1.05 4.55
C LYS A 119 26.79 1.17 3.65
N PRO A 120 27.59 0.12 3.49
CA PRO A 120 28.67 0.09 2.49
C PRO A 120 28.10 0.35 1.08
N GLY A 121 28.83 1.14 0.26
CA GLY A 121 28.40 1.48 -1.10
C GLY A 121 27.24 2.48 -1.19
N GLN A 122 26.96 3.21 -0.11
CA GLN A 122 25.97 4.28 -0.08
C GLN A 122 26.27 5.33 -1.16
N ARG A 123 25.21 5.88 -1.77
CA ARG A 123 25.33 6.84 -2.87
C ARG A 123 25.79 8.22 -2.38
N THR A 124 26.52 8.92 -3.23
CA THR A 124 27.07 10.28 -2.98
C THR A 124 26.02 11.39 -2.98
N GLY A 125 24.73 11.06 -2.88
CA GLY A 125 23.65 12.05 -2.81
C GLY A 125 23.15 12.57 -4.16
N ARG A 126 22.24 13.58 -4.09
CA ARG A 126 21.73 14.28 -5.26
C ARG A 126 22.73 15.32 -5.75
N ILE A 127 22.56 15.78 -6.99
CA ILE A 127 23.40 16.85 -7.56
C ILE A 127 23.27 18.14 -6.75
N ALA A 128 22.09 18.46 -6.21
CA ALA A 128 21.87 19.63 -5.36
C ALA A 128 22.68 19.59 -4.06
N GLU A 129 22.77 18.40 -3.40
CA GLU A 129 23.63 18.21 -2.23
C GLU A 129 25.11 18.41 -2.59
N ARG A 130 25.56 17.77 -3.69
CA ARG A 130 26.95 17.86 -4.12
C ARG A 130 27.33 19.28 -4.54
N ASN A 131 26.41 20.03 -5.16
CA ASN A 131 26.64 21.41 -5.52
C ASN A 131 26.76 22.31 -4.28
N LEU A 132 25.87 22.14 -3.29
CA LEU A 132 25.99 22.86 -2.01
C LEU A 132 27.32 22.55 -1.30
N ILE A 133 27.70 21.27 -1.26
CA ILE A 133 29.00 20.85 -0.72
C ILE A 133 30.15 21.49 -1.49
N GLY A 134 30.11 21.47 -2.81
CA GLY A 134 31.14 22.10 -3.64
C GLY A 134 31.26 23.60 -3.41
N SER A 135 30.13 24.31 -3.24
CA SER A 135 30.13 25.73 -2.93
C SER A 135 30.73 26.02 -1.56
N LEU A 136 30.41 25.20 -0.55
CA LEU A 136 30.96 25.33 0.80
C LEU A 136 32.46 24.97 0.84
N LEU A 137 32.88 23.88 0.20
CA LEU A 137 34.28 23.51 0.11
C LEU A 137 35.14 24.58 -0.59
N ARG A 138 34.56 25.24 -1.62
CA ARG A 138 35.24 26.39 -2.28
C ARG A 138 35.55 27.51 -1.29
N LEU A 139 34.70 27.74 -0.28
CA LEU A 139 34.84 28.80 0.73
C LEU A 139 35.74 28.39 1.91
N VAL A 140 35.67 27.11 2.32
CA VAL A 140 36.24 26.64 3.58
C VAL A 140 37.58 25.95 3.34
N THR A 141 37.74 25.27 2.19
CA THR A 141 38.93 24.49 1.81
C THR A 141 39.32 24.76 0.35
N PRO A 142 39.86 25.96 0.03
CA PRO A 142 40.13 26.35 -1.36
C PRO A 142 41.20 25.47 -2.05
N SER A 143 42.19 24.96 -1.30
CA SER A 143 43.22 24.10 -1.85
C SER A 143 42.69 22.74 -2.26
N LEU A 144 41.98 22.08 -1.38
CA LEU A 144 41.29 20.81 -1.66
C LEU A 144 40.27 20.96 -2.79
N TRP A 145 39.53 22.07 -2.82
CA TRP A 145 38.57 22.35 -3.90
C TRP A 145 39.24 22.40 -5.28
N ARG A 146 40.40 23.03 -5.41
CA ARG A 146 41.16 23.06 -6.67
C ARG A 146 41.54 21.66 -7.15
N GLU A 147 41.95 20.77 -6.24
CA GLU A 147 42.24 19.36 -6.55
C GLU A 147 41.02 18.61 -7.02
N LEU A 148 39.88 18.72 -6.32
CA LEU A 148 38.60 18.09 -6.71
C LEU A 148 38.15 18.54 -8.10
N ARG A 149 38.32 19.81 -8.45
CA ARG A 149 38.03 20.33 -9.78
C ARG A 149 38.97 19.79 -10.87
N ALA A 150 40.21 19.52 -10.54
CA ALA A 150 41.13 18.85 -11.46
C ALA A 150 40.71 17.39 -11.72
N ILE A 151 40.29 16.68 -10.67
CA ILE A 151 39.76 15.31 -10.79
C ILE A 151 38.47 15.32 -11.68
N ASP A 152 37.55 16.26 -11.48
CA ASP A 152 36.34 16.34 -12.29
C ASP A 152 36.64 16.66 -13.77
N ARG A 153 37.61 17.50 -14.07
CA ARG A 153 38.07 17.78 -15.44
C ARG A 153 38.63 16.51 -16.11
N LYS A 154 39.46 15.75 -15.39
CA LYS A 154 39.98 14.47 -15.87
C LYS A 154 38.89 13.44 -16.15
N ARG A 155 37.85 13.37 -15.31
CA ARG A 155 36.69 12.50 -15.53
C ARG A 155 35.89 12.90 -16.78
N GLU A 156 35.71 14.19 -17.03
CA GLU A 156 35.04 14.71 -18.21
C GLU A 156 35.77 14.32 -19.49
N THR A 157 37.12 14.47 -19.53
CA THR A 157 37.91 14.04 -20.68
C THR A 157 37.84 12.53 -20.94
N GLN A 158 37.54 11.74 -19.90
CA GLN A 158 37.35 10.29 -19.99
C GLN A 158 35.88 9.88 -20.26
N GLY A 159 34.98 10.82 -20.57
CA GLY A 159 33.58 10.56 -20.82
C GLY A 159 32.78 10.14 -19.57
N GLN A 160 33.33 10.35 -18.37
CA GLN A 160 32.68 10.03 -17.09
C GLN A 160 31.90 11.21 -16.56
N ARG A 161 30.82 10.95 -15.77
CA ARG A 161 30.06 12.02 -15.12
C ARG A 161 30.88 12.73 -14.04
N LYS A 162 30.84 14.06 -14.05
CA LYS A 162 31.39 14.88 -12.96
C LYS A 162 30.68 14.66 -11.64
N TRP A 163 31.39 14.88 -10.56
CA TRP A 163 30.83 14.88 -9.21
C TRP A 163 30.03 16.16 -8.94
N PHE A 164 30.53 17.30 -9.42
CA PHE A 164 29.94 18.63 -9.20
C PHE A 164 29.54 19.27 -10.52
N SER A 165 28.57 20.20 -10.51
CA SER A 165 28.19 20.97 -11.70
C SER A 165 29.32 21.90 -12.15
N ALA A 166 29.33 22.27 -13.43
CA ALA A 166 30.29 23.22 -13.96
C ALA A 166 30.16 24.59 -13.29
N HIS A 167 28.91 25.05 -13.11
CA HIS A 167 28.57 26.26 -12.38
C HIS A 167 27.97 25.87 -11.03
N LEU A 168 28.47 26.46 -9.98
CA LEU A 168 27.95 26.32 -8.61
C LEU A 168 27.34 27.63 -8.21
N ASP A 169 26.16 27.57 -7.60
CA ASP A 169 25.56 28.71 -6.92
C ASP A 169 26.46 29.17 -5.77
N ASP A 170 26.36 30.42 -5.36
CA ASP A 170 27.05 30.88 -4.17
C ASP A 170 26.50 30.19 -2.93
N ALA A 171 27.40 29.74 -2.06
CA ALA A 171 27.00 29.10 -0.82
C ALA A 171 26.33 30.13 0.09
N PRO A 172 25.21 29.77 0.75
CA PRO A 172 24.61 30.63 1.76
C PRO A 172 25.63 30.91 2.88
N VAL A 173 25.95 32.19 3.10
CA VAL A 173 27.00 32.61 4.04
C VAL A 173 26.73 32.10 5.46
N HIS A 174 25.47 32.01 5.88
CA HIS A 174 25.07 31.53 7.20
C HIS A 174 25.42 30.04 7.43
N LEU A 175 25.64 29.24 6.37
CA LEU A 175 25.98 27.81 6.48
C LEU A 175 27.49 27.58 6.67
N ARG A 176 28.34 28.57 6.42
CA ARG A 176 29.80 28.41 6.46
C ARG A 176 30.28 27.93 7.82
N HIS A 177 30.01 28.70 8.89
CA HIS A 177 30.44 28.38 10.24
C HIS A 177 29.87 27.08 10.80
N PRO A 178 28.55 26.79 10.71
CA PRO A 178 27.99 25.51 11.14
C PRO A 178 28.57 24.30 10.40
N PHE A 179 28.79 24.43 9.10
CA PHE A 179 29.40 23.38 8.29
C PHE A 179 30.85 23.12 8.67
N GLU A 180 31.67 24.20 8.81
CA GLU A 180 33.05 24.12 9.20
C GLU A 180 33.23 23.48 10.59
N ALA A 181 32.47 23.92 11.59
CA ALA A 181 32.48 23.36 12.94
C ALA A 181 32.12 21.88 12.94
N SER A 182 31.05 21.48 12.26
CA SER A 182 30.62 20.09 12.17
C SER A 182 31.62 19.23 11.42
N LEU A 183 32.24 19.75 10.37
CA LEU A 183 33.25 19.03 9.60
C LEU A 183 34.53 18.80 10.42
N ARG A 184 34.98 19.79 11.22
CA ARG A 184 36.10 19.67 12.14
C ARG A 184 35.87 18.58 13.19
N GLU A 185 34.70 18.54 13.76
CA GLU A 185 34.31 17.54 14.76
C GLU A 185 34.31 16.12 14.16
N LEU A 186 33.60 15.91 13.06
CA LEU A 186 33.54 14.58 12.42
C LEU A 186 34.88 14.08 11.90
N THR A 187 35.80 14.98 11.61
CA THR A 187 37.14 14.64 11.12
C THR A 187 38.19 14.63 12.19
N ALA A 188 37.87 14.94 13.43
CA ALA A 188 38.80 15.00 14.57
C ALA A 188 40.09 15.83 14.29
N LEU A 189 39.98 16.92 13.51
CA LEU A 189 41.05 17.82 13.15
C LEU A 189 41.27 18.89 14.20
N ALA A 190 41.50 18.49 15.45
CA ALA A 190 41.81 19.45 16.52
C ALA A 190 43.15 20.16 16.27
N GLY A 191 43.16 21.47 16.30
CA GLY A 191 44.39 22.31 16.24
C GLY A 191 45.00 22.52 14.86
N LYS A 192 44.57 21.85 13.80
CA LYS A 192 45.03 22.05 12.41
C LYS A 192 44.10 22.97 11.60
N PRO A 193 44.62 23.78 10.67
CA PRO A 193 43.81 24.44 9.67
C PRO A 193 43.00 23.40 8.86
N LEU A 194 41.70 23.68 8.62
CA LEU A 194 40.79 22.68 8.02
C LEU A 194 41.21 22.30 6.61
N ASP A 195 41.69 23.28 5.79
CA ASP A 195 42.12 23.06 4.41
C ASP A 195 43.29 22.07 4.33
N THR A 196 44.39 22.33 5.09
CA THR A 196 45.53 21.44 5.16
C THR A 196 45.23 20.09 5.79
N GLY A 197 44.47 20.07 6.86
CA GLY A 197 44.09 18.84 7.55
C GLY A 197 43.24 17.91 6.72
N LEU A 198 42.28 18.45 5.96
CA LEU A 198 41.48 17.65 5.04
C LEU A 198 42.24 17.20 3.80
N GLN A 199 43.16 18.01 3.30
CA GLN A 199 44.04 17.63 2.19
C GLN A 199 44.96 16.48 2.58
N GLU A 200 45.64 16.57 3.71
CA GLU A 200 46.47 15.47 4.25
C GLU A 200 45.65 14.19 4.44
N ARG A 201 44.42 14.31 4.90
CA ARG A 201 43.55 13.18 5.12
C ARG A 201 43.05 12.56 3.81
N PHE A 202 42.75 13.38 2.80
CA PHE A 202 42.39 12.95 1.47
C PHE A 202 43.54 12.16 0.80
N GLU A 203 44.77 12.63 0.92
CA GLU A 203 45.96 11.97 0.41
C GLU A 203 46.31 10.70 1.19
N LYS A 204 46.40 10.78 2.51
CA LYS A 204 46.82 9.70 3.42
C LYS A 204 45.90 8.50 3.41
N TRP A 205 44.59 8.72 3.28
CA TRP A 205 43.62 7.65 3.33
C TRP A 205 43.25 7.08 1.97
N LYS A 206 43.92 7.54 0.91
CA LYS A 206 43.43 7.26 -0.45
C LYS A 206 41.94 7.45 -0.53
N CYS A 207 41.44 8.49 0.17
CA CYS A 207 40.03 8.77 0.32
C CYS A 207 39.45 9.06 -1.06
N SER A 208 38.45 8.30 -1.47
CA SER A 208 37.81 8.58 -2.73
C SER A 208 36.91 9.81 -2.63
N VAL A 209 36.74 10.54 -3.72
CA VAL A 209 35.78 11.67 -3.78
C VAL A 209 34.40 11.30 -3.23
N PRO A 210 33.82 10.10 -3.47
CA PRO A 210 32.60 9.65 -2.83
C PRO A 210 32.63 9.68 -1.31
N GLU A 211 33.73 9.31 -0.66
CA GLU A 211 33.84 9.27 0.81
C GLU A 211 33.91 10.67 1.40
N LEU A 212 34.67 11.57 0.76
CA LEU A 212 34.67 12.97 1.14
C LEU A 212 33.27 13.60 1.03
N ILE A 213 32.53 13.32 -0.04
CA ILE A 213 31.14 13.79 -0.20
C ILE A 213 30.24 13.22 0.91
N LEU A 214 30.42 11.96 1.30
CA LEU A 214 29.65 11.38 2.41
C LEU A 214 29.97 12.06 3.75
N CYS A 215 31.25 12.34 4.02
CA CYS A 215 31.66 13.08 5.22
C CYS A 215 31.09 14.51 5.23
N CYS A 216 31.14 15.22 4.10
CA CYS A 216 30.54 16.55 3.99
C CYS A 216 29.01 16.54 4.14
N ARG A 217 28.33 15.52 3.63
CA ARG A 217 26.89 15.32 3.87
C ARG A 217 26.58 15.09 5.34
N ALA A 218 27.43 14.31 6.01
CA ALA A 218 27.32 14.10 7.46
C ALA A 218 27.53 15.41 8.23
N ALA A 219 28.49 16.23 7.83
CA ALA A 219 28.72 17.55 8.46
C ALA A 219 27.51 18.49 8.30
N LEU A 220 26.90 18.55 7.13
CA LEU A 220 25.66 19.33 6.91
C LEU A 220 24.48 18.79 7.73
N ALA A 221 24.35 17.47 7.84
CA ALA A 221 23.32 16.83 8.65
C ALA A 221 23.53 17.16 10.15
N LEU A 222 24.75 17.09 10.63
CA LEU A 222 25.10 17.42 12.03
C LEU A 222 24.83 18.90 12.33
N ALA A 223 25.22 19.80 11.42
CA ALA A 223 24.92 21.21 11.53
C ALA A 223 23.40 21.48 11.63
N ALA A 224 22.59 20.77 10.83
CA ALA A 224 21.13 20.87 10.86
C ALA A 224 20.55 20.36 12.19
N LEU A 225 21.06 19.27 12.75
CA LEU A 225 20.59 18.72 14.03
C LEU A 225 20.94 19.62 15.23
N ARG A 226 22.00 20.41 15.11
CA ARG A 226 22.43 21.36 16.14
C ARG A 226 21.75 22.71 16.06
N ASP A 227 21.18 23.04 14.92
CA ASP A 227 20.44 24.29 14.74
C ASP A 227 19.13 24.24 15.56
N PRO A 228 18.90 25.19 16.52
CA PRO A 228 17.66 25.19 17.32
C PRO A 228 16.38 25.28 16.50
N ALA A 229 16.43 25.86 15.29
CA ALA A 229 15.27 25.98 14.41
C ALA A 229 14.92 24.64 13.71
N CYS A 230 15.89 23.75 13.56
CA CYS A 230 15.76 22.46 12.87
C CYS A 230 15.73 21.26 13.84
N ARG A 231 16.18 21.45 15.09
CA ARG A 231 16.19 20.39 16.11
C ARG A 231 14.78 19.81 16.29
N PRO A 232 14.61 18.47 16.29
CA PRO A 232 13.30 17.86 16.49
C PRO A 232 12.76 18.11 17.90
N ASP A 233 11.45 18.31 18.01
CA ASP A 233 10.69 18.31 19.25
C ASP A 233 10.02 16.95 19.51
N LEU A 234 9.81 16.18 18.44
CA LEU A 234 9.33 14.80 18.47
C LEU A 234 10.05 14.04 17.36
N LEU A 235 10.70 12.94 17.74
CA LEU A 235 11.28 11.99 16.80
C LEU A 235 10.41 10.73 16.73
N ILE A 236 9.94 10.38 15.53
CA ILE A 236 9.16 9.17 15.29
C ILE A 236 10.01 8.21 14.45
N LEU A 237 10.26 7.02 14.97
CA LEU A 237 11.01 5.95 14.31
C LEU A 237 10.04 4.85 13.86
N ASP A 238 9.68 4.84 12.58
CA ASP A 238 8.74 3.85 12.03
C ASP A 238 9.47 2.62 11.50
N GLU A 239 8.92 1.43 11.78
CA GLU A 239 9.53 0.13 11.50
C GLU A 239 10.98 0.05 11.99
N PHE A 240 11.22 0.57 13.22
CA PHE A 240 12.57 0.80 13.75
C PHE A 240 13.43 -0.47 13.81
N HIS A 241 12.80 -1.64 13.93
CA HIS A 241 13.49 -2.94 13.94
C HIS A 241 14.39 -3.16 12.70
N ARG A 242 14.11 -2.46 11.60
CA ARG A 242 14.90 -2.54 10.37
C ARG A 242 16.24 -1.82 10.47
N TYR A 243 16.36 -0.90 11.39
CA TYR A 243 17.57 -0.12 11.67
C TYR A 243 17.83 0.01 13.17
N ALA A 244 17.42 -1.01 13.92
CA ALA A 244 17.65 -1.07 15.37
C ALA A 244 19.15 -0.98 15.70
N ASP A 245 20.01 -1.61 14.90
CA ASP A 245 21.48 -1.57 15.03
C ASP A 245 22.03 -0.14 14.90
N LEU A 246 21.32 0.78 14.26
CA LEU A 246 21.67 2.19 14.17
C LEU A 246 21.41 2.92 15.51
N VAL A 247 20.26 2.63 16.12
CA VAL A 247 19.77 3.29 17.34
C VAL A 247 20.37 2.64 18.59
N MET A 248 20.50 1.31 18.57
CA MET A 248 21.09 0.48 19.62
C MET A 248 22.34 -0.23 19.08
N PRO A 249 23.46 0.47 18.89
CA PRO A 249 24.63 -0.10 18.24
C PRO A 249 25.26 -1.22 19.05
N ALA A 250 25.86 -2.18 18.32
CA ALA A 250 26.69 -3.20 18.93
C ALA A 250 27.83 -2.58 19.77
N ARG A 251 28.17 -3.22 20.87
CA ARG A 251 29.19 -2.70 21.81
C ARG A 251 30.59 -2.59 21.21
N THR A 252 30.88 -3.32 20.14
CA THR A 252 32.21 -3.36 19.50
C THR A 252 32.20 -2.66 18.15
N PRO A 253 33.02 -1.59 17.97
CA PRO A 253 33.20 -0.95 16.67
C PRO A 253 33.92 -1.89 15.70
N PRO A 254 33.78 -1.69 14.37
CA PRO A 254 34.51 -2.45 13.37
C PRO A 254 36.03 -2.40 13.57
N LEU A 255 36.72 -3.50 13.25
CA LEU A 255 38.16 -3.61 13.44
C LEU A 255 38.95 -2.87 12.36
N ASP A 256 38.38 -2.75 11.14
CA ASP A 256 39.04 -2.03 10.05
C ASP A 256 39.02 -0.51 10.25
N PRO A 257 40.09 0.21 9.95
CA PRO A 257 40.23 1.64 10.24
C PRO A 257 39.14 2.49 9.58
N LEU A 258 38.78 2.20 8.32
CA LEU A 258 37.79 2.95 7.57
C LEU A 258 36.34 2.67 8.07
N GLY A 259 36.05 1.42 8.40
CA GLY A 259 34.79 1.02 9.02
C GLY A 259 34.59 1.65 10.38
N ARG A 260 35.69 1.72 11.19
CA ARG A 260 35.68 2.39 12.50
C ARG A 260 35.37 3.88 12.41
N GLU A 261 35.92 4.57 11.41
CA GLU A 261 35.61 5.98 11.20
C GLU A 261 34.18 6.23 10.75
N ARG A 262 33.72 5.44 9.79
CA ARG A 262 32.30 5.50 9.36
C ARG A 262 31.37 5.25 10.54
N TYR A 263 31.71 4.31 11.40
CA TYR A 263 30.98 4.04 12.64
C TYR A 263 30.96 5.24 13.57
N LEU A 264 32.09 5.92 13.79
CA LEU A 264 32.16 7.12 14.64
C LEU A 264 31.34 8.27 14.06
N VAL A 265 31.46 8.57 12.76
CA VAL A 265 30.66 9.60 12.09
C VAL A 265 29.15 9.31 12.24
N GLN A 266 28.78 8.08 12.02
CA GLN A 266 27.38 7.66 12.15
C GLN A 266 26.90 7.77 13.60
N ARG A 267 27.73 7.37 14.56
CA ARG A 267 27.43 7.44 15.98
C ARG A 267 27.18 8.88 16.43
N THR A 268 28.05 9.82 16.05
CA THR A 268 27.89 11.25 16.33
C THR A 268 26.59 11.79 15.75
N LEU A 269 26.21 11.39 14.53
CA LEU A 269 24.92 11.81 13.93
C LEU A 269 23.72 11.24 14.68
N VAL A 270 23.77 9.98 15.09
CA VAL A 270 22.69 9.34 15.83
C VAL A 270 22.57 9.96 17.23
N GLU A 271 23.65 10.22 17.90
CA GLU A 271 23.67 10.90 19.21
C GLU A 271 23.12 12.32 19.10
N ALA A 272 23.50 13.07 18.06
CA ALA A 272 22.92 14.39 17.78
C ALA A 272 21.42 14.34 17.45
N LEU A 273 20.95 13.25 16.81
CA LEU A 273 19.52 13.07 16.45
C LEU A 273 18.67 12.64 17.64
N ILE A 274 19.15 11.69 18.46
CA ILE A 274 18.38 11.07 19.57
C ILE A 274 18.58 11.85 20.86
N GLY A 275 19.69 12.57 21.00
CA GLY A 275 20.12 13.20 22.24
C GLY A 275 20.66 12.19 23.28
N ASP A 276 20.96 12.65 24.48
CA ASP A 276 21.36 11.84 25.62
C ASP A 276 20.18 11.09 26.28
N GLY A 277 18.98 11.24 25.74
CA GLY A 277 17.79 10.49 26.14
C GLY A 277 16.89 11.17 27.15
N THR A 278 17.23 12.37 27.66
CA THR A 278 16.44 13.04 28.70
C THR A 278 15.50 14.11 28.15
N ASP A 279 15.84 14.77 27.04
CA ASP A 279 15.13 15.96 26.57
C ASP A 279 14.24 15.77 25.34
N LEU A 280 14.53 14.80 24.49
CA LEU A 280 13.80 14.61 23.23
C LEU A 280 12.74 13.50 23.34
N PRO A 281 11.45 13.81 23.20
CA PRO A 281 10.41 12.80 23.04
C PRO A 281 10.67 11.89 21.85
N LEU A 282 10.78 10.57 22.08
CA LEU A 282 11.08 9.55 21.08
C LEU A 282 9.98 8.50 21.02
N LEU A 283 9.28 8.44 19.89
CA LEU A 283 8.22 7.48 19.62
C LEU A 283 8.71 6.41 18.66
N LEU A 284 8.77 5.18 19.11
CA LEU A 284 9.11 4.02 18.29
C LEU A 284 7.83 3.31 17.81
N LEU A 285 7.80 2.96 16.54
CA LEU A 285 6.69 2.21 15.94
C LEU A 285 7.22 0.92 15.32
N SER A 286 6.74 -0.22 15.77
CA SER A 286 7.07 -1.52 15.16
C SER A 286 6.08 -2.60 15.58
N ALA A 287 5.54 -3.35 14.62
CA ALA A 287 4.75 -4.54 14.95
C ALA A 287 5.63 -5.69 15.46
N THR A 288 6.92 -5.64 15.17
CA THR A 288 7.91 -6.68 15.46
C THR A 288 9.13 -6.04 16.10
N PRO A 289 9.03 -5.67 17.38
CA PRO A 289 10.04 -4.83 18.02
C PRO A 289 11.40 -5.51 18.18
N TYR A 290 11.47 -6.83 18.06
CA TYR A 290 12.71 -7.60 18.10
C TYR A 290 12.70 -8.67 17.01
N ARG A 291 13.89 -9.02 16.49
CA ARG A 291 14.05 -10.06 15.47
C ARG A 291 14.04 -11.43 16.13
N LEU A 292 13.18 -12.32 15.61
CA LEU A 292 13.36 -13.76 15.80
C LEU A 292 14.50 -14.23 14.87
N GLN A 293 15.76 -14.09 15.27
CA GLN A 293 16.85 -14.68 14.52
C GLN A 293 16.74 -16.20 14.58
N ARG A 294 16.77 -16.86 13.40
CA ARG A 294 17.03 -18.30 13.35
C ARG A 294 18.42 -18.53 13.90
N LEU A 295 18.55 -19.48 14.82
CA LEU A 295 19.82 -20.08 15.13
C LEU A 295 20.33 -20.76 13.84
N ASP A 296 21.19 -20.13 13.07
CA ASP A 296 22.10 -20.83 12.19
C ASP A 296 23.04 -21.63 13.10
N HIS A 297 23.35 -22.85 12.69
CA HIS A 297 24.13 -23.80 13.49
C HIS A 297 25.41 -23.11 14.03
N GLY A 298 25.44 -22.76 15.30
CA GLY A 298 26.62 -22.18 15.98
C GLY A 298 26.40 -20.99 16.90
N GLU A 299 25.20 -20.38 16.96
CA GLU A 299 24.93 -19.25 17.86
C GLU A 299 24.41 -19.71 19.25
N ILE A 300 24.88 -19.02 20.28
CA ILE A 300 24.59 -19.32 21.71
C ILE A 300 23.08 -19.07 21.99
N PRO A 301 22.37 -19.97 22.71
CA PRO A 301 20.93 -19.84 22.99
C PRO A 301 20.49 -18.58 23.74
N GLY A 302 21.38 -17.81 24.34
CA GLY A 302 21.10 -16.60 25.13
C GLY A 302 20.89 -15.30 24.33
N GLY A 303 21.32 -15.21 23.08
CA GLY A 303 21.36 -13.94 22.34
C GLY A 303 20.01 -13.27 22.02
N ARG A 304 18.90 -13.98 22.15
CA ARG A 304 17.54 -13.43 21.92
C ARG A 304 17.06 -12.56 23.05
N TYR A 305 17.41 -12.91 24.28
CA TYR A 305 17.09 -12.14 25.47
C TYR A 305 17.79 -10.80 25.49
N GLU A 306 19.07 -10.79 25.09
CA GLU A 306 19.85 -9.56 25.08
C GLU A 306 19.21 -8.46 24.23
N HIS A 307 18.66 -8.80 23.05
CA HIS A 307 18.02 -7.78 22.18
C HIS A 307 16.75 -7.19 22.82
N PHE A 308 15.92 -8.00 23.49
CA PHE A 308 14.73 -7.49 24.17
C PHE A 308 15.09 -6.71 25.42
N VAL A 309 16.02 -7.21 26.23
CA VAL A 309 16.54 -6.51 27.40
C VAL A 309 17.20 -5.18 26.99
N GLN A 310 18.01 -5.18 25.93
CA GLN A 310 18.62 -3.96 25.40
C GLN A 310 17.55 -2.95 24.92
N LEU A 311 16.48 -3.42 24.29
CA LEU A 311 15.36 -2.56 23.92
C LEU A 311 14.67 -1.97 25.16
N VAL A 312 14.40 -2.76 26.19
CA VAL A 312 13.79 -2.28 27.43
C VAL A 312 14.73 -1.28 28.14
N ARG A 313 16.01 -1.59 28.24
CA ARG A 313 17.02 -0.66 28.77
C ARG A 313 17.09 0.63 27.94
N PHE A 314 17.02 0.54 26.62
CA PHE A 314 16.96 1.72 25.75
C PHE A 314 15.69 2.54 26.00
N LEU A 315 14.53 1.92 26.18
CA LEU A 315 13.28 2.63 26.44
C LEU A 315 13.29 3.36 27.81
N TYR A 316 13.84 2.74 28.82
CA TYR A 316 13.98 3.38 30.13
C TYR A 316 15.08 4.43 30.17
N GLY A 317 16.12 4.31 29.33
CA GLY A 317 17.22 5.25 29.24
C GLY A 317 18.02 5.40 30.53
N ALA A 318 18.80 6.46 30.62
CA ALA A 318 19.62 6.74 31.82
C ALA A 318 18.78 7.13 33.05
N ALA A 319 17.57 7.66 32.84
CA ALA A 319 16.70 8.10 33.94
C ALA A 319 15.93 6.94 34.62
N GLY A 320 15.89 5.75 34.03
CA GLY A 320 15.14 4.60 34.53
C GLY A 320 15.97 3.30 34.58
N VAL A 321 17.23 3.39 35.03
CA VAL A 321 18.12 2.23 35.14
C VAL A 321 17.57 1.18 36.11
N ASP A 322 17.06 1.61 37.23
CA ASP A 322 16.52 0.71 38.25
C ASP A 322 15.28 -0.03 37.75
N GLU A 323 14.39 0.66 37.04
CA GLU A 323 13.22 0.06 36.44
C GLU A 323 13.62 -0.92 35.31
N ALA A 324 14.64 -0.60 34.52
CA ALA A 324 15.17 -1.47 33.49
C ALA A 324 15.80 -2.75 34.06
N ASP A 325 16.54 -2.62 35.19
CA ASP A 325 17.12 -3.77 35.89
C ASP A 325 16.02 -4.67 36.49
N ARG A 326 15.00 -4.07 37.10
CA ARG A 326 13.82 -4.80 37.60
C ARG A 326 13.08 -5.50 36.48
N ALA A 327 12.91 -4.85 35.31
CA ALA A 327 12.28 -5.44 34.17
C ALA A 327 13.09 -6.63 33.62
N GLU A 328 14.41 -6.53 33.59
CA GLU A 328 15.28 -7.65 33.21
C GLU A 328 15.11 -8.83 34.17
N ILE A 329 15.11 -8.60 35.49
CA ILE A 329 14.88 -9.64 36.49
C ILE A 329 13.49 -10.28 36.30
N ALA A 330 12.45 -9.47 36.05
CA ALA A 330 11.09 -9.95 35.81
C ALA A 330 10.97 -10.77 34.53
N ILE A 331 11.69 -10.39 33.45
CA ILE A 331 11.80 -11.18 32.21
C ILE A 331 12.36 -12.57 32.50
N TYR A 332 13.45 -12.67 33.27
CA TYR A 332 14.04 -13.97 33.62
C TYR A 332 13.16 -14.78 34.60
N ALA A 333 12.46 -14.10 35.54
CA ALA A 333 11.53 -14.77 36.45
C ALA A 333 10.34 -15.38 35.65
N HIS A 334 9.75 -14.63 34.76
CA HIS A 334 8.67 -15.11 33.89
C HIS A 334 9.13 -16.27 32.99
N HIS A 335 10.34 -16.20 32.44
CA HIS A 335 10.95 -17.30 31.70
C HIS A 335 11.12 -18.57 32.55
N ARG A 336 11.60 -18.46 33.78
CA ARG A 336 11.76 -19.58 34.73
C ARG A 336 10.42 -20.21 35.03
N ALA A 337 9.40 -19.41 35.32
CA ALA A 337 8.05 -19.87 35.58
C ALA A 337 7.48 -20.68 34.37
N LEU A 338 7.68 -20.20 33.14
CA LEU A 338 7.29 -20.91 31.91
C LEU A 338 8.03 -22.23 31.71
N SER A 339 9.17 -22.43 32.35
CA SER A 339 9.98 -23.67 32.23
C SER A 339 9.53 -24.77 33.21
N ARG A 340 8.66 -24.45 34.18
CA ARG A 340 8.16 -25.44 35.16
C ARG A 340 7.26 -26.49 34.49
N ARG A 341 7.40 -27.75 34.94
CA ARG A 341 6.66 -28.90 34.42
C ARG A 341 6.15 -29.84 35.52
N ASP A 342 6.27 -29.40 36.78
CA ASP A 342 5.83 -30.14 37.97
C ASP A 342 4.32 -30.03 38.20
N ASP A 343 3.88 -29.49 39.30
CA ASP A 343 2.47 -29.24 39.58
C ASP A 343 1.86 -28.16 38.67
N ALA A 344 0.81 -28.53 37.93
CA ALA A 344 0.16 -27.63 36.99
C ALA A 344 -0.45 -26.39 37.66
N ALA A 345 -1.08 -26.54 38.83
CA ALA A 345 -1.72 -25.41 39.50
C ALA A 345 -0.68 -24.42 40.02
N ALA A 346 0.39 -24.92 40.65
CA ALA A 346 1.48 -24.11 41.14
C ALA A 346 2.26 -23.43 40.02
N ALA A 347 2.54 -24.14 38.91
CA ALA A 347 3.24 -23.60 37.75
C ALA A 347 2.42 -22.49 37.05
N LEU A 348 1.11 -22.68 36.87
CA LEU A 348 0.25 -21.67 36.27
C LEU A 348 0.08 -20.44 37.17
N ALA A 349 0.01 -20.61 38.49
CA ALA A 349 -0.04 -19.52 39.46
C ALA A 349 1.25 -18.67 39.45
N GLU A 350 2.42 -19.33 39.37
CA GLU A 350 3.71 -18.65 39.28
C GLU A 350 3.85 -17.88 37.99
N VAL A 351 3.44 -18.44 36.82
CA VAL A 351 3.43 -17.71 35.57
C VAL A 351 2.51 -16.51 35.64
N ALA A 352 1.31 -16.64 36.20
CA ALA A 352 0.38 -15.55 36.38
C ALA A 352 0.92 -14.42 37.28
N GLY A 353 1.68 -14.77 38.31
CA GLY A 353 2.37 -13.82 39.21
C GLY A 353 3.46 -13.05 38.45
N ALA A 354 4.38 -13.77 37.85
CA ALA A 354 5.48 -13.19 37.08
C ALA A 354 4.99 -12.35 35.86
N LYS A 355 3.91 -12.78 35.21
CA LYS A 355 3.22 -12.00 34.18
C LYS A 355 2.77 -10.63 34.68
N ARG A 356 2.06 -10.59 35.82
CA ARG A 356 1.55 -9.32 36.37
C ARG A 356 2.67 -8.33 36.69
N GLU A 357 3.76 -8.81 37.26
CA GLU A 357 4.93 -8.00 37.58
C GLU A 357 5.57 -7.45 36.27
N LEU A 358 5.78 -8.31 35.29
CA LEU A 358 6.38 -7.93 34.02
C LEU A 358 5.50 -6.94 33.24
N GLU A 359 4.18 -7.14 33.20
CA GLU A 359 3.24 -6.20 32.59
C GLU A 359 3.29 -4.83 33.26
N GLY A 360 3.37 -4.79 34.59
CA GLY A 360 3.51 -3.55 35.36
C GLY A 360 4.76 -2.76 35.02
N LEU A 361 5.86 -3.46 34.73
CA LEU A 361 7.13 -2.85 34.32
C LEU A 361 7.18 -2.50 32.82
N LEU A 362 6.48 -3.19 31.92
CA LEU A 362 6.57 -2.92 30.49
C LEU A 362 5.55 -1.88 30.01
N ARG A 363 4.34 -1.85 30.54
CA ARG A 363 3.27 -0.91 30.11
C ARG A 363 3.65 0.58 30.17
N PRO A 364 4.46 1.07 31.12
CA PRO A 364 4.89 2.47 31.12
C PRO A 364 5.70 2.90 29.91
N VAL A 365 6.32 1.96 29.19
CA VAL A 365 7.21 2.23 28.05
C VAL A 365 6.82 1.52 26.75
N ILE A 366 5.89 0.55 26.82
CA ILE A 366 5.44 -0.25 25.66
C ILE A 366 3.92 -0.38 25.66
N ALA A 367 3.27 -0.10 24.55
CA ALA A 367 1.89 -0.46 24.28
C ALA A 367 1.82 -1.49 23.15
N ARG A 368 0.97 -2.52 23.31
CA ARG A 368 0.68 -3.51 22.28
C ARG A 368 -0.75 -3.98 22.32
N THR A 369 -1.43 -3.81 21.21
CA THR A 369 -2.77 -4.35 20.96
C THR A 369 -2.71 -5.39 19.83
N GLU A 370 -3.38 -6.52 20.03
CA GLU A 370 -3.47 -7.63 19.08
C GLU A 370 -4.92 -8.03 18.84
N ARG A 371 -5.27 -8.27 17.57
CA ARG A 371 -6.63 -8.68 17.19
C ARG A 371 -6.95 -10.09 17.67
N ALA A 372 -6.02 -11.02 17.50
CA ALA A 372 -6.22 -12.41 17.90
C ALA A 372 -6.48 -12.55 19.40
N THR A 373 -5.80 -11.73 20.22
CA THR A 373 -6.00 -11.70 21.67
C THR A 373 -7.31 -11.00 22.05
N ALA A 374 -7.68 -9.95 21.32
CA ALA A 374 -8.87 -9.16 21.63
C ALA A 374 -10.19 -9.81 21.19
N ILE A 375 -10.20 -10.51 20.02
CA ILE A 375 -11.43 -10.95 19.35
C ILE A 375 -11.61 -12.48 19.42
N GLY A 376 -10.50 -13.23 19.51
CA GLY A 376 -10.48 -14.69 19.40
C GLY A 376 -10.61 -15.23 17.98
N GLY A 377 -10.03 -16.41 17.75
CA GLY A 377 -10.14 -17.14 16.49
C GLY A 377 -9.19 -16.67 15.37
N GLU A 378 -9.27 -17.37 14.24
CA GLU A 378 -8.43 -17.09 13.06
C GLU A 378 -8.88 -15.85 12.30
N LEU A 379 -7.91 -14.99 11.96
CA LEU A 379 -8.13 -13.76 11.20
C LEU A 379 -8.27 -13.99 9.69
N PHE A 380 -7.88 -15.16 9.20
CA PHE A 380 -7.89 -15.52 7.78
C PHE A 380 -8.56 -16.87 7.56
N SER A 381 -9.26 -16.99 6.45
CA SER A 381 -9.64 -18.30 5.90
C SER A 381 -8.42 -18.91 5.23
N ARG A 382 -7.98 -20.08 5.69
CA ARG A 382 -6.78 -20.78 5.21
C ARG A 382 -7.11 -21.71 4.05
N CYS A 383 -6.36 -21.57 2.95
CA CYS A 383 -6.48 -22.44 1.78
C CYS A 383 -5.10 -23.00 1.43
N ASP A 384 -4.88 -24.28 1.76
CA ASP A 384 -3.63 -24.98 1.50
C ASP A 384 -3.78 -25.85 0.26
N ASN A 385 -3.23 -25.37 -0.85
CA ASN A 385 -3.32 -26.07 -2.13
C ASN A 385 -2.16 -27.04 -2.30
N VAL A 386 -2.46 -28.31 -2.58
CA VAL A 386 -1.45 -29.28 -2.99
C VAL A 386 -1.31 -29.21 -4.52
N ALA A 387 -0.13 -28.78 -4.96
CA ALA A 387 0.18 -28.64 -6.38
C ALA A 387 0.67 -29.98 -6.96
N HIS A 388 -0.22 -30.74 -7.54
CA HIS A 388 0.10 -32.05 -8.13
C HIS A 388 1.08 -31.93 -9.31
N ILE A 389 2.04 -32.84 -9.38
CA ILE A 389 3.05 -32.93 -10.45
C ILE A 389 2.51 -33.80 -11.56
N GLU A 390 2.51 -33.31 -12.79
CA GLU A 390 2.11 -34.04 -13.99
C GLU A 390 3.32 -34.31 -14.91
N SER A 391 3.15 -35.25 -15.86
CA SER A 391 4.21 -35.62 -16.82
C SER A 391 4.78 -34.42 -17.58
N GLY A 392 3.93 -33.43 -17.95
CA GLY A 392 4.36 -32.21 -18.61
C GLY A 392 5.32 -31.35 -17.78
N ASP A 393 5.14 -31.35 -16.45
CA ASP A 393 6.02 -30.61 -15.53
C ASP A 393 7.43 -31.25 -15.49
N LEU A 394 7.50 -32.58 -15.50
CA LEU A 394 8.76 -33.33 -15.52
C LEU A 394 9.50 -33.13 -16.85
N VAL A 395 8.78 -33.08 -17.96
CA VAL A 395 9.37 -32.75 -19.28
C VAL A 395 9.96 -31.36 -19.26
N THR A 396 9.24 -30.37 -18.73
CA THR A 396 9.70 -29.00 -18.60
C THR A 396 10.92 -28.88 -17.69
N PHE A 397 10.91 -29.57 -16.55
CA PHE A 397 12.07 -29.65 -15.67
C PHE A 397 13.29 -30.26 -16.33
N ARG A 398 13.12 -31.39 -17.02
CA ARG A 398 14.19 -32.10 -17.76
C ARG A 398 14.82 -31.20 -18.83
N HIS A 399 14.01 -30.48 -19.59
CA HIS A 399 14.51 -29.52 -20.58
C HIS A 399 15.34 -28.40 -19.92
N LEU A 400 14.83 -27.80 -18.87
CA LEU A 400 15.55 -26.76 -18.15
C LEU A 400 16.86 -27.29 -17.55
N ALA A 401 16.82 -28.48 -16.92
CA ALA A 401 17.99 -29.12 -16.32
C ALA A 401 19.07 -29.41 -17.36
N ARG A 402 18.72 -29.96 -18.54
CA ARG A 402 19.67 -30.22 -19.63
C ARG A 402 20.29 -28.92 -20.17
N THR A 403 19.50 -27.86 -20.32
CA THR A 403 19.98 -26.58 -20.81
C THR A 403 21.00 -25.96 -19.83
N VAL A 404 20.70 -26.03 -18.53
CA VAL A 404 21.59 -25.54 -17.48
C VAL A 404 22.86 -26.43 -17.34
N ALA A 405 22.71 -27.77 -17.45
CA ALA A 405 23.84 -28.70 -17.34
C ALA A 405 24.94 -28.49 -18.40
N ARG A 406 24.57 -28.02 -19.59
CA ARG A 406 25.52 -27.66 -20.67
C ARG A 406 26.37 -26.42 -20.34
N ARG A 407 26.04 -25.65 -19.30
CA ARG A 407 26.79 -24.47 -18.87
C ARG A 407 27.67 -24.79 -17.67
N LYS A 408 28.88 -24.22 -17.61
CA LYS A 408 29.81 -24.40 -16.50
C LYS A 408 29.48 -23.44 -15.35
N GLY A 409 29.68 -23.88 -14.10
CA GLY A 409 29.67 -23.01 -12.91
C GLY A 409 28.40 -23.08 -12.06
N ALA A 410 28.18 -22.06 -11.23
CA ALA A 410 27.15 -21.96 -10.19
C ALA A 410 25.68 -22.03 -10.67
N LEU A 411 25.42 -21.99 -11.97
CA LEU A 411 24.06 -22.05 -12.52
C LEU A 411 23.35 -23.39 -12.24
N ARG A 412 24.09 -24.49 -12.00
CA ARG A 412 23.49 -25.81 -11.74
C ARG A 412 22.63 -25.84 -10.47
N SER A 413 23.00 -25.09 -9.45
CA SER A 413 22.24 -25.00 -8.20
C SER A 413 20.92 -24.23 -8.36
N TRP A 414 20.74 -23.49 -9.47
CA TRP A 414 19.55 -22.69 -9.74
C TRP A 414 18.45 -23.41 -10.49
N VAL A 415 18.67 -24.64 -10.99
CA VAL A 415 17.67 -25.38 -11.78
C VAL A 415 16.38 -25.55 -11.01
N GLN A 416 16.45 -26.12 -9.82
CA GLN A 416 15.26 -26.42 -9.02
C GLN A 416 14.57 -25.14 -8.50
N PRO A 417 15.26 -24.15 -7.93
CA PRO A 417 14.64 -22.89 -7.58
C PRO A 417 14.02 -22.15 -8.78
N LEU A 418 14.68 -22.18 -9.95
CA LEU A 418 14.15 -21.53 -11.14
C LEU A 418 12.90 -22.22 -11.67
N TRP A 419 12.88 -23.57 -11.72
CA TRP A 419 11.72 -24.33 -12.14
C TRP A 419 10.54 -24.18 -11.18
N SER A 420 10.75 -24.30 -9.87
CA SER A 420 9.68 -24.28 -8.88
C SER A 420 9.10 -22.88 -8.65
N SER A 421 9.88 -21.82 -8.91
CA SER A 421 9.49 -20.46 -8.54
C SER A 421 9.10 -19.60 -9.73
N VAL A 422 9.58 -19.92 -10.93
CA VAL A 422 9.40 -19.10 -12.11
C VAL A 422 8.75 -19.89 -13.23
N PRO A 423 7.43 -19.72 -13.44
CA PRO A 423 6.79 -20.37 -14.57
C PRO A 423 7.32 -19.85 -15.91
N TYR A 424 7.71 -20.75 -16.79
CA TYR A 424 8.17 -20.47 -18.15
C TYR A 424 9.28 -19.38 -18.22
N PRO A 425 10.45 -19.61 -17.59
CA PRO A 425 11.48 -18.57 -17.47
C PRO A 425 12.01 -18.06 -18.80
N ALA A 426 12.09 -18.91 -19.83
CA ALA A 426 12.54 -18.52 -21.16
C ALA A 426 11.67 -17.45 -21.83
N GLU A 427 10.38 -17.46 -21.53
CA GLU A 427 9.38 -16.61 -22.14
C GLU A 427 9.11 -15.36 -21.30
N THR A 428 9.11 -15.54 -19.99
CA THR A 428 8.68 -14.49 -19.05
C THR A 428 9.83 -13.65 -18.55
N LEU A 429 11.05 -14.20 -18.48
CA LEU A 429 12.25 -13.55 -17.92
C LEU A 429 13.38 -13.34 -18.93
N PHE A 430 13.12 -13.34 -20.22
CA PHE A 430 14.16 -13.22 -21.26
C PHE A 430 15.04 -11.94 -21.13
N HIS A 431 14.63 -10.93 -20.38
CA HIS A 431 15.43 -9.74 -20.07
C HIS A 431 16.42 -9.93 -18.92
N TYR A 432 16.25 -10.98 -18.12
CA TYR A 432 17.08 -11.20 -16.95
C TYR A 432 18.43 -11.78 -17.35
N GLN A 433 19.48 -11.42 -16.59
CA GLN A 433 20.84 -11.88 -16.88
C GLN A 433 20.95 -13.39 -16.93
N ILE A 434 20.21 -14.11 -16.05
CA ILE A 434 20.18 -15.58 -16.06
C ILE A 434 19.68 -16.12 -17.39
N CYS A 435 18.64 -15.54 -17.97
CA CYS A 435 18.11 -15.98 -19.27
C CYS A 435 18.99 -15.56 -20.44
N LYS A 436 19.69 -14.41 -20.33
CA LYS A 436 20.71 -14.02 -21.29
C LYS A 436 21.91 -14.96 -21.26
N ALA A 437 22.32 -15.40 -20.06
CA ALA A 437 23.40 -16.36 -19.87
C ALA A 437 23.04 -17.77 -20.38
N LEU A 438 21.77 -18.17 -20.34
CA LEU A 438 21.28 -19.45 -20.88
C LEU A 438 21.16 -19.43 -22.41
N GLY A 439 21.14 -18.25 -23.04
CA GLY A 439 21.18 -18.08 -24.48
C GLY A 439 19.89 -18.53 -25.22
N SER A 440 20.01 -18.77 -26.52
CA SER A 440 18.93 -19.24 -27.41
C SER A 440 18.51 -20.70 -27.18
N ASP A 441 19.26 -21.43 -26.34
CA ASP A 441 19.06 -22.86 -26.08
C ASP A 441 17.94 -23.17 -25.06
N LEU A 442 17.30 -22.13 -24.50
CA LEU A 442 16.07 -22.36 -23.74
C LEU A 442 15.01 -22.88 -24.72
N PRO A 443 14.38 -24.03 -24.39
CA PRO A 443 13.38 -24.59 -25.29
C PRO A 443 12.33 -23.54 -25.63
N PRO A 444 11.94 -23.42 -26.91
CA PRO A 444 10.83 -22.57 -27.26
C PRO A 444 9.63 -23.00 -26.44
N ALA A 445 8.89 -22.01 -26.00
CA ALA A 445 7.72 -22.22 -25.19
C ALA A 445 6.86 -23.38 -25.72
N THR A 446 6.78 -24.40 -24.94
CA THR A 446 5.75 -25.41 -25.09
C THR A 446 4.41 -24.94 -24.53
N ILE A 447 4.22 -23.64 -24.36
CA ILE A 447 2.90 -23.04 -24.12
C ILE A 447 1.95 -23.38 -25.27
N ALA A 448 2.46 -23.78 -26.44
CA ALA A 448 1.67 -24.08 -27.62
C ALA A 448 0.96 -25.43 -27.59
N SER A 449 1.29 -26.37 -26.75
CA SER A 449 0.81 -27.75 -26.81
C SER A 449 -0.31 -28.13 -25.85
N GLY A 450 -0.75 -27.22 -24.98
CA GLY A 450 -1.84 -27.46 -24.04
C GLY A 450 -2.39 -26.14 -23.53
N ARG A 451 -3.23 -25.49 -24.34
CA ARG A 451 -3.81 -24.18 -23.98
C ARG A 451 -4.68 -24.22 -22.73
N ASP A 452 -5.10 -25.38 -22.28
CA ASP A 452 -6.05 -25.53 -21.20
C ASP A 452 -5.40 -25.88 -19.85
N ARG A 453 -4.14 -26.33 -19.81
CA ARG A 453 -3.43 -26.69 -18.57
C ARG A 453 -1.96 -26.27 -18.60
N PRO A 454 -1.52 -25.36 -17.73
CA PRO A 454 -0.11 -24.95 -17.67
C PRO A 454 0.78 -26.10 -17.16
N ALA A 455 1.91 -26.37 -17.83
CA ALA A 455 2.92 -27.33 -17.40
C ALA A 455 3.80 -26.77 -16.28
N HIS A 456 3.18 -26.32 -15.20
CA HIS A 456 3.80 -25.83 -13.97
C HIS A 456 2.85 -26.08 -12.80
N PRO A 457 3.24 -26.89 -11.80
CA PRO A 457 2.30 -27.40 -10.79
C PRO A 457 1.64 -26.27 -9.98
N GLN A 458 2.40 -25.32 -9.47
CA GLN A 458 1.84 -24.21 -8.68
C GLN A 458 0.96 -23.28 -9.51
N LEU A 459 1.32 -23.04 -10.78
CA LEU A 459 0.50 -22.19 -11.66
C LEU A 459 -0.84 -22.88 -11.97
N ARG A 460 -0.83 -24.18 -12.15
CA ARG A 460 -2.03 -25.00 -12.34
C ARG A 460 -2.92 -25.03 -11.10
N ALA A 461 -2.31 -25.10 -9.91
CA ALA A 461 -3.04 -25.02 -8.65
C ALA A 461 -3.55 -23.58 -8.35
N LEU A 462 -2.91 -22.56 -8.89
CA LEU A 462 -3.33 -21.17 -8.74
C LEU A 462 -4.50 -20.81 -9.64
N VAL A 463 -4.52 -21.36 -10.86
CA VAL A 463 -5.51 -20.99 -11.87
C VAL A 463 -6.40 -22.19 -12.15
N ASP A 464 -7.63 -22.08 -11.74
CA ASP A 464 -8.67 -23.07 -12.03
C ASP A 464 -9.68 -22.50 -13.03
N PRO A 465 -9.71 -23.02 -14.27
CA PRO A 465 -10.69 -22.60 -15.26
C PRO A 465 -12.12 -23.01 -14.89
N GLU A 466 -12.29 -24.11 -14.16
CA GLU A 466 -13.59 -24.75 -13.89
C GLU A 466 -14.00 -24.63 -12.42
N GLY A 467 -13.03 -24.45 -11.50
CA GLY A 467 -13.25 -24.46 -10.05
C GLY A 467 -13.65 -23.10 -9.46
N GLY A 468 -14.66 -23.10 -8.64
CA GLY A 468 -15.13 -21.96 -7.85
C GLY A 468 -14.50 -21.88 -6.45
N THR A 469 -13.30 -22.42 -6.22
CA THR A 469 -12.70 -22.39 -4.89
C THR A 469 -12.16 -21.00 -4.54
N ALA A 470 -12.20 -20.66 -3.26
CA ALA A 470 -11.70 -19.38 -2.75
C ALA A 470 -10.19 -19.21 -2.98
N SER A 471 -9.48 -20.33 -3.18
CA SER A 471 -8.02 -20.38 -3.33
C SER A 471 -7.52 -20.11 -4.74
N THR A 472 -8.38 -20.16 -5.77
CA THR A 472 -7.97 -20.07 -7.16
C THR A 472 -8.28 -18.72 -7.81
N LEU A 473 -7.54 -18.38 -8.87
CA LEU A 473 -7.78 -17.23 -9.72
C LEU A 473 -8.53 -17.68 -10.99
N SER A 474 -9.69 -17.08 -11.22
CA SER A 474 -10.42 -17.28 -12.47
C SER A 474 -9.96 -16.28 -13.54
N PRO A 475 -9.42 -16.71 -14.70
CA PRO A 475 -9.07 -15.79 -15.78
C PRO A 475 -10.26 -14.97 -16.28
N ASP A 476 -11.47 -15.51 -16.16
CA ASP A 476 -12.71 -14.82 -16.54
C ASP A 476 -13.03 -13.69 -15.56
N ALA A 477 -12.82 -13.90 -14.26
CA ALA A 477 -12.94 -12.85 -13.26
C ALA A 477 -11.84 -11.78 -13.41
N LEU A 478 -10.62 -12.20 -13.75
CA LEU A 478 -9.53 -11.27 -14.05
C LEU A 478 -9.77 -10.42 -15.30
N ALA A 479 -10.63 -10.88 -16.20
CA ALA A 479 -11.02 -10.14 -17.41
C ALA A 479 -12.07 -9.06 -17.16
N LEU A 480 -12.71 -9.03 -15.99
CA LEU A 480 -13.70 -7.99 -15.67
C LEU A 480 -13.05 -6.59 -15.70
N PRO A 481 -13.72 -5.58 -16.26
CA PRO A 481 -13.21 -4.21 -16.25
C PRO A 481 -13.15 -3.57 -14.87
N TRP A 482 -14.04 -3.95 -13.96
CA TRP A 482 -14.09 -3.51 -12.56
C TRP A 482 -14.67 -4.61 -11.67
N LEU A 483 -14.40 -4.52 -10.38
CA LEU A 483 -15.00 -5.38 -9.36
C LEU A 483 -16.40 -4.89 -9.02
N ALA A 484 -17.32 -5.81 -8.75
CA ALA A 484 -18.63 -5.47 -8.25
C ALA A 484 -18.56 -4.79 -6.86
N PRO A 485 -19.55 -3.95 -6.50
CA PRO A 485 -19.62 -3.36 -5.18
C PRO A 485 -19.89 -4.42 -4.10
N THR A 486 -19.54 -4.15 -2.85
CA THR A 486 -19.81 -5.06 -1.72
C THR A 486 -21.31 -5.23 -1.47
N ARG A 487 -22.11 -4.23 -1.84
CA ARG A 487 -23.57 -4.26 -1.80
C ARG A 487 -24.17 -3.64 -3.07
N PRO A 488 -24.55 -4.46 -4.05
CA PRO A 488 -25.18 -3.97 -5.26
C PRO A 488 -26.53 -3.29 -4.95
N TRP A 489 -26.85 -2.20 -5.65
CA TRP A 489 -28.13 -1.51 -5.48
C TRP A 489 -29.29 -2.23 -6.16
N TRP A 490 -28.99 -3.03 -7.15
CA TRP A 490 -29.91 -3.98 -7.83
C TRP A 490 -29.18 -5.27 -8.13
N THR A 491 -29.94 -6.30 -8.48
CA THR A 491 -29.38 -7.62 -8.83
C THR A 491 -28.37 -7.48 -9.97
N LEU A 492 -27.15 -7.98 -9.76
CA LEU A 492 -26.12 -8.05 -10.81
C LEU A 492 -26.62 -8.82 -12.02
N GLY A 493 -26.15 -8.48 -13.21
CA GLY A 493 -26.48 -9.11 -14.46
C GLY A 493 -25.25 -9.54 -15.25
N GLY A 494 -25.49 -10.11 -16.44
CA GLY A 494 -24.45 -10.51 -17.39
C GLY A 494 -23.32 -11.32 -16.77
N ARG A 495 -22.08 -10.96 -17.09
CA ARG A 495 -20.90 -11.70 -16.65
C ARG A 495 -20.65 -11.63 -15.14
N TRP A 496 -21.06 -10.55 -14.49
CA TRP A 496 -20.93 -10.43 -13.04
C TRP A 496 -21.84 -11.41 -12.31
N ALA A 497 -23.10 -11.57 -12.73
CA ALA A 497 -24.02 -12.54 -12.16
C ALA A 497 -23.56 -13.99 -12.37
N GLU A 498 -23.03 -14.33 -13.56
CA GLU A 498 -22.49 -15.65 -13.86
C GLU A 498 -21.31 -16.02 -12.93
N LEU A 499 -20.42 -15.06 -12.67
CA LEU A 499 -19.26 -15.27 -11.80
C LEU A 499 -19.65 -15.28 -10.32
N ASP A 500 -20.64 -14.50 -9.92
CA ASP A 500 -21.18 -14.48 -8.57
C ASP A 500 -21.86 -15.82 -8.22
N ALA A 501 -22.73 -16.31 -9.10
CA ALA A 501 -23.43 -17.59 -8.93
C ALA A 501 -22.47 -18.79 -8.79
N THR A 502 -21.26 -18.70 -9.37
CA THR A 502 -20.22 -19.73 -9.27
C THR A 502 -19.20 -19.47 -8.15
N GLY A 503 -19.40 -18.45 -7.32
CA GLY A 503 -18.48 -18.03 -6.26
C GLY A 503 -17.12 -17.52 -6.76
N ARG A 504 -16.99 -17.21 -8.06
CA ARG A 504 -15.75 -16.71 -8.69
C ARG A 504 -15.61 -15.18 -8.64
N LEU A 505 -16.68 -14.47 -8.26
CA LEU A 505 -16.65 -13.02 -8.10
C LEU A 505 -16.00 -12.69 -6.75
N ARG A 506 -14.70 -12.46 -6.76
CA ARG A 506 -13.87 -12.20 -5.57
C ARG A 506 -13.18 -10.83 -5.68
N GLY A 507 -12.61 -10.37 -4.56
CA GLY A 507 -11.73 -9.22 -4.55
C GLY A 507 -10.41 -9.46 -5.31
N LYS A 508 -9.53 -8.48 -5.25
CA LYS A 508 -8.19 -8.55 -5.83
C LYS A 508 -7.29 -9.51 -5.04
N ALA A 509 -6.17 -9.87 -5.64
CA ALA A 509 -5.19 -10.76 -5.03
C ALA A 509 -3.80 -10.12 -4.97
N LEU A 510 -3.13 -10.27 -3.82
CA LEU A 510 -1.76 -9.85 -3.60
C LEU A 510 -0.87 -11.09 -3.50
N LEU A 511 0.04 -11.28 -4.48
CA LEU A 511 0.92 -12.43 -4.57
C LEU A 511 2.33 -12.08 -4.09
N PHE A 512 2.84 -12.84 -3.13
CA PHE A 512 4.18 -12.70 -2.59
C PHE A 512 5.11 -13.82 -3.01
N SER A 513 6.33 -13.47 -3.41
CA SER A 513 7.43 -14.40 -3.61
C SER A 513 8.74 -13.82 -3.10
N ARG A 514 9.64 -14.69 -2.63
CA ARG A 514 11.01 -14.30 -2.27
C ARG A 514 11.90 -14.04 -3.49
N TYR A 515 11.54 -14.60 -4.65
CA TYR A 515 12.33 -14.47 -5.88
C TYR A 515 11.86 -13.29 -6.72
N ARG A 516 12.78 -12.42 -7.09
CA ARG A 516 12.48 -11.22 -7.92
C ARG A 516 11.93 -11.54 -9.32
N GLY A 517 12.20 -12.74 -9.83
CA GLY A 517 11.71 -13.17 -11.16
C GLY A 517 10.24 -13.58 -11.16
N THR A 518 9.76 -14.16 -10.09
CA THR A 518 8.41 -14.71 -9.97
C THR A 518 7.30 -13.67 -10.22
N PRO A 519 7.32 -12.47 -9.61
CA PRO A 519 6.30 -11.46 -9.88
C PRO A 519 6.15 -11.13 -11.36
N ALA A 520 7.27 -10.98 -12.07
CA ALA A 520 7.25 -10.68 -13.50
C ALA A 520 6.71 -11.87 -14.32
N ALA A 521 7.12 -13.10 -13.99
CA ALA A 521 6.72 -14.30 -14.71
C ALA A 521 5.22 -14.60 -14.53
N VAL A 522 4.73 -14.63 -13.29
CA VAL A 522 3.32 -14.92 -13.00
C VAL A 522 2.41 -13.83 -13.58
N SER A 523 2.77 -12.56 -13.43
CA SER A 523 1.99 -11.46 -14.00
C SER A 523 1.93 -11.51 -15.53
N THR A 524 3.03 -11.88 -16.17
CA THR A 524 3.10 -12.03 -17.63
C THR A 524 2.19 -13.15 -18.10
N TRP A 525 2.25 -14.29 -17.42
CA TRP A 525 1.43 -15.44 -17.78
C TRP A 525 -0.07 -15.16 -17.57
N LEU A 526 -0.49 -14.66 -16.40
CA LEU A 526 -1.89 -14.34 -16.10
C LEU A 526 -2.46 -13.30 -17.08
N SER A 527 -1.72 -12.24 -17.36
CA SER A 527 -2.15 -11.21 -18.31
C SER A 527 -2.21 -11.76 -19.73
N GLY A 528 -1.29 -12.65 -20.11
CA GLY A 528 -1.31 -13.34 -21.41
C GLY A 528 -2.50 -14.28 -21.54
N GLU A 529 -2.89 -14.99 -20.49
CA GLU A 529 -4.06 -15.87 -20.48
C GLU A 529 -5.36 -15.08 -20.70
N VAL A 530 -5.52 -13.97 -19.98
CA VAL A 530 -6.67 -13.05 -20.19
C VAL A 530 -6.66 -12.48 -21.62
N GLU A 531 -5.49 -12.10 -22.16
CA GLU A 531 -5.36 -11.61 -23.55
C GLU A 531 -5.77 -12.66 -24.59
N THR A 532 -5.42 -13.92 -24.35
CA THR A 532 -5.75 -15.04 -25.26
C THR A 532 -7.25 -15.29 -25.29
N ARG A 533 -7.92 -15.24 -24.16
CA ARG A 533 -9.38 -15.40 -24.04
C ARG A 533 -10.16 -14.25 -24.71
N ALA A 534 -9.58 -13.06 -24.77
CA ALA A 534 -10.15 -11.94 -25.51
C ALA A 534 -10.20 -12.15 -27.05
N GLY A 535 -9.70 -13.28 -27.53
CA GLY A 535 -9.81 -13.75 -28.91
C GLY A 535 -8.68 -13.30 -29.84
N PRO A 536 -8.49 -14.00 -30.99
CA PRO A 536 -7.39 -13.76 -31.89
C PRO A 536 -7.47 -12.38 -32.57
N ARG A 537 -6.31 -11.75 -32.75
CA ARG A 537 -6.18 -10.53 -33.57
C ARG A 537 -6.60 -10.84 -35.03
N LYS A 538 -7.46 -10.00 -35.62
CA LYS A 538 -7.67 -10.03 -37.06
C LYS A 538 -6.34 -9.77 -37.78
N ALA A 539 -6.03 -10.52 -38.83
CA ALA A 539 -4.79 -10.45 -39.57
C ALA A 539 -4.46 -9.03 -40.15
N LYS A 540 -5.48 -8.18 -40.34
CA LYS A 540 -5.33 -6.77 -40.76
C LYS A 540 -4.69 -5.82 -39.75
N ASP A 541 -4.53 -6.23 -38.47
CA ASP A 541 -3.90 -5.41 -37.42
C ASP A 541 -2.34 -5.39 -37.50
N LYS A 542 -1.72 -5.88 -38.56
CA LYS A 542 -0.26 -5.97 -38.73
C LYS A 542 0.45 -4.64 -38.96
N GLY A 543 -0.31 -3.54 -39.12
CA GLY A 543 0.24 -2.23 -39.41
C GLY A 543 0.10 -1.24 -38.25
N LYS A 544 1.24 -0.76 -37.77
CA LYS A 544 1.41 0.42 -36.86
C LYS A 544 0.66 0.35 -35.52
N GLY A 545 1.34 -0.03 -34.49
CA GLY A 545 1.26 0.09 -33.03
C GLY A 545 0.19 0.89 -32.27
N LYS A 546 -0.90 1.31 -32.90
CA LYS A 546 -1.99 2.01 -32.20
C LYS A 546 -2.98 0.98 -31.65
N ALA A 547 -3.17 0.97 -30.34
CA ALA A 547 -4.21 0.19 -29.67
C ALA A 547 -5.57 0.53 -30.31
N GLN A 548 -6.29 -0.47 -30.85
CA GLN A 548 -7.67 -0.24 -31.28
C GLN A 548 -8.54 -0.03 -30.05
N THR A 549 -9.13 1.15 -29.94
CA THR A 549 -10.15 1.45 -28.93
C THR A 549 -11.51 1.46 -29.62
N TYR A 550 -12.49 0.79 -29.01
CA TYR A 550 -13.87 0.77 -29.51
C TYR A 550 -14.60 2.11 -29.36
N LEU A 551 -14.11 2.98 -28.45
CA LEU A 551 -14.67 4.30 -28.15
C LEU A 551 -13.81 5.42 -28.73
N ARG A 552 -13.55 5.38 -30.04
CA ARG A 552 -12.91 6.49 -30.76
C ARG A 552 -13.95 7.49 -31.23
N PRO A 553 -13.72 8.78 -31.02
CA PRO A 553 -14.59 9.79 -31.63
C PRO A 553 -14.49 9.72 -33.16
N ASP A 554 -15.66 9.69 -33.79
CA ASP A 554 -15.75 9.89 -35.25
C ASP A 554 -15.60 11.40 -35.52
N ALA A 555 -14.64 11.76 -36.35
CA ALA A 555 -14.42 13.17 -36.68
C ALA A 555 -15.64 13.80 -37.42
N LYS A 556 -16.47 12.99 -38.09
CA LYS A 556 -17.68 13.44 -38.79
C LYS A 556 -18.91 13.54 -37.86
N ALA A 557 -18.96 12.69 -36.81
CA ALA A 557 -20.08 12.62 -35.89
C ALA A 557 -19.62 12.40 -34.43
N PRO A 558 -18.91 13.34 -33.82
CA PRO A 558 -18.33 13.16 -32.49
C PRO A 558 -19.34 13.25 -31.34
N TRP A 559 -20.45 13.92 -31.55
CA TRP A 559 -21.41 14.30 -30.52
C TRP A 559 -22.01 13.14 -29.71
N PRO A 560 -22.42 12.00 -30.32
CA PRO A 560 -22.96 10.88 -29.54
C PRO A 560 -21.99 10.34 -28.49
N LEU A 561 -20.70 10.29 -28.82
CA LEU A 561 -19.68 9.82 -27.91
C LEU A 561 -19.32 10.88 -26.85
N ILE A 562 -19.31 12.15 -27.23
CA ILE A 562 -19.09 13.26 -26.30
C ILE A 562 -20.21 13.26 -25.27
N ALA A 563 -21.47 13.21 -25.70
CA ALA A 563 -22.62 13.20 -24.82
C ALA A 563 -22.57 12.01 -23.83
N LEU A 564 -22.16 10.83 -24.29
CA LEU A 564 -22.06 9.62 -23.47
C LEU A 564 -21.10 9.77 -22.28
N PHE A 565 -20.02 10.56 -22.44
CA PHE A 565 -19.00 10.79 -21.43
C PHE A 565 -19.08 12.19 -20.78
N MET A 566 -20.07 13.00 -21.14
CA MET A 566 -20.33 14.29 -20.47
C MET A 566 -21.00 14.06 -19.12
N PRO A 567 -20.47 14.57 -18.02
CA PRO A 567 -21.12 14.52 -16.71
C PRO A 567 -22.15 15.67 -16.58
N TRP A 568 -23.29 15.48 -17.18
CA TRP A 568 -24.36 16.46 -17.26
C TRP A 568 -24.83 16.96 -15.89
N PRO A 569 -24.61 18.22 -15.51
CA PRO A 569 -24.88 18.70 -14.15
C PRO A 569 -26.39 18.73 -13.84
N THR A 570 -27.21 19.24 -14.74
CA THR A 570 -28.67 19.37 -14.54
C THR A 570 -29.37 18.03 -14.64
N LEU A 571 -29.16 17.28 -15.75
CA LEU A 571 -29.74 15.96 -15.96
C LEU A 571 -29.40 14.94 -14.87
N SER A 572 -28.21 15.03 -14.28
CA SER A 572 -27.80 14.10 -13.22
C SER A 572 -28.65 14.24 -11.95
N GLY A 573 -29.34 15.37 -11.78
CA GLY A 573 -30.24 15.63 -10.66
C GLY A 573 -31.66 15.11 -10.85
N ALA A 574 -32.06 14.68 -12.06
CA ALA A 574 -33.43 14.30 -12.37
C ALA A 574 -33.95 13.07 -11.58
N PHE A 575 -33.09 12.16 -11.21
CA PHE A 575 -33.44 10.99 -10.38
C PHE A 575 -32.20 10.36 -9.71
N GLU A 576 -32.44 9.67 -8.61
CA GLU A 576 -31.42 8.96 -7.85
C GLU A 576 -31.65 7.43 -7.88
N PRO A 577 -30.74 6.66 -8.59
CA PRO A 577 -30.87 5.20 -8.70
C PRO A 577 -30.57 4.45 -7.40
N ALA A 578 -29.83 5.03 -6.46
CA ALA A 578 -29.46 4.39 -5.20
C ALA A 578 -30.66 3.96 -4.32
N ARG A 579 -31.83 4.52 -4.57
CA ARG A 579 -33.09 4.16 -3.91
C ARG A 579 -33.75 2.86 -4.44
N GLY A 580 -33.08 2.21 -5.40
CA GLY A 580 -33.55 0.98 -6.04
C GLY A 580 -33.13 -0.33 -5.41
N GLU A 581 -32.71 -0.36 -4.13
CA GLU A 581 -32.13 -1.53 -3.49
C GLU A 581 -33.02 -2.79 -3.55
N GLY A 582 -32.33 -3.94 -3.86
CA GLY A 582 -32.99 -5.24 -3.94
C GLY A 582 -33.92 -5.41 -5.13
N LEU A 583 -34.06 -4.38 -5.97
CA LEU A 583 -34.92 -4.43 -7.14
C LEU A 583 -34.23 -5.13 -8.33
N LYS A 584 -35.04 -5.76 -9.17
CA LYS A 584 -34.55 -6.16 -10.51
C LYS A 584 -34.32 -4.89 -11.35
N LEU A 585 -33.31 -4.90 -12.22
CA LEU A 585 -32.95 -3.76 -13.06
C LEU A 585 -34.16 -3.19 -13.86
N ARG A 586 -35.09 -4.05 -14.31
CA ARG A 586 -36.33 -3.60 -14.97
C ARG A 586 -37.18 -2.66 -14.10
N ASN A 587 -37.26 -2.93 -12.79
CA ASN A 587 -38.04 -2.12 -11.87
C ASN A 587 -37.32 -0.78 -11.59
N VAL A 588 -35.98 -0.78 -11.54
CA VAL A 588 -35.19 0.45 -11.43
C VAL A 588 -35.42 1.35 -12.65
N ARG A 589 -35.41 0.77 -13.86
CA ARG A 589 -35.71 1.51 -15.11
C ARG A 589 -37.11 2.12 -15.08
N HIS A 590 -38.09 1.36 -14.60
CA HIS A 590 -39.46 1.86 -14.51
C HIS A 590 -39.59 3.05 -13.54
N LYS A 591 -39.04 2.91 -12.32
CA LYS A 591 -39.01 4.00 -11.32
C LYS A 591 -38.25 5.23 -11.83
N ALA A 592 -37.12 5.02 -12.47
CA ALA A 592 -36.32 6.10 -13.06
C ALA A 592 -37.12 6.86 -14.14
N CYS A 593 -37.87 6.14 -14.97
CA CYS A 593 -38.72 6.75 -15.99
C CYS A 593 -39.82 7.61 -15.37
N GLN A 594 -40.49 7.14 -14.31
CA GLN A 594 -41.49 7.91 -13.57
C GLN A 594 -40.90 9.17 -12.93
N ASN A 595 -39.72 9.04 -12.31
CA ASN A 595 -39.07 10.19 -11.65
C ASN A 595 -38.61 11.24 -12.66
N VAL A 596 -38.04 10.82 -13.81
CA VAL A 596 -37.61 11.73 -14.89
C VAL A 596 -38.82 12.43 -15.51
N GLU A 597 -39.97 11.71 -15.68
CA GLU A 597 -41.21 12.29 -16.16
C GLU A 597 -41.69 13.39 -15.23
N ALA A 598 -41.80 13.10 -13.92
CA ALA A 598 -42.24 14.06 -12.92
C ALA A 598 -41.30 15.28 -12.80
N TRP A 599 -39.98 15.04 -12.94
CA TRP A 599 -39.01 16.12 -12.93
C TRP A 599 -39.17 17.02 -14.17
N LEU A 600 -39.30 16.42 -15.39
CA LEU A 600 -39.50 17.19 -16.61
C LEU A 600 -40.80 18.01 -16.59
N ASP A 601 -41.87 17.43 -16.09
CA ASP A 601 -43.15 18.12 -15.94
C ASP A 601 -43.03 19.32 -14.99
N GLY A 602 -42.32 19.17 -13.87
CA GLY A 602 -42.02 20.26 -12.94
C GLY A 602 -41.15 21.38 -13.57
N GLU A 603 -40.33 21.09 -14.56
CA GLU A 603 -39.54 22.04 -15.33
C GLU A 603 -40.27 22.56 -16.61
N GLY A 604 -41.52 22.21 -16.78
CA GLY A 604 -42.38 22.70 -17.87
C GLY A 604 -42.22 21.95 -19.20
N VAL A 605 -41.54 20.80 -19.22
CA VAL A 605 -41.41 19.93 -20.40
C VAL A 605 -42.38 18.79 -20.34
N LYS A 606 -43.47 18.82 -21.14
CA LYS A 606 -44.57 17.88 -21.10
C LYS A 606 -44.32 16.63 -21.93
N VAL A 607 -44.80 15.49 -21.43
CA VAL A 607 -44.83 14.24 -22.21
C VAL A 607 -46.10 14.25 -23.08
N ALA A 608 -45.94 14.35 -24.40
CA ALA A 608 -47.01 14.41 -25.39
C ALA A 608 -46.67 13.56 -26.63
N PRO A 609 -47.66 13.14 -27.43
CA PRO A 609 -47.37 12.54 -28.72
C PRO A 609 -46.51 13.47 -29.58
N ALA A 610 -45.53 12.91 -30.29
CA ALA A 610 -44.65 13.69 -31.16
C ALA A 610 -44.97 13.41 -32.65
N ASP A 611 -44.99 14.47 -33.42
CA ASP A 611 -45.03 14.40 -34.89
C ASP A 611 -43.63 14.19 -35.43
N GLY A 612 -43.32 12.97 -35.89
CA GLY A 612 -42.03 12.64 -36.48
C GLY A 612 -41.23 11.54 -35.79
N PRO A 613 -40.04 11.18 -36.32
CA PRO A 613 -39.21 10.13 -35.75
C PRO A 613 -38.60 10.58 -34.42
N PRO A 614 -38.49 9.68 -33.40
CA PRO A 614 -38.00 10.03 -32.09
C PRO A 614 -36.53 10.52 -32.14
N ARG A 615 -36.28 11.63 -31.42
CA ARG A 615 -34.94 12.20 -31.29
C ARG A 615 -34.04 11.22 -30.53
N LYS A 616 -32.73 11.25 -30.86
CA LYS A 616 -31.74 10.41 -30.19
C LYS A 616 -31.50 10.89 -28.76
N PRO A 617 -31.33 9.97 -27.76
CA PRO A 617 -31.19 10.34 -26.35
C PRO A 617 -30.00 11.31 -26.10
N TRP A 618 -28.91 11.17 -26.85
CA TRP A 618 -27.76 12.09 -26.73
C TRP A 618 -28.12 13.52 -27.18
N ARG A 619 -29.02 13.69 -28.15
CA ARG A 619 -29.48 15.00 -28.61
C ARG A 619 -30.39 15.64 -27.58
N LEU A 620 -31.33 14.87 -27.04
CA LEU A 620 -32.22 15.28 -25.96
C LEU A 620 -31.45 15.74 -24.71
N ALA A 621 -30.33 15.05 -24.39
CA ALA A 621 -29.45 15.47 -23.30
C ALA A 621 -28.88 16.87 -23.52
N PHE A 622 -28.42 17.21 -24.72
CA PHE A 622 -27.97 18.55 -25.06
C PHE A 622 -29.12 19.57 -25.02
N ASP A 623 -30.28 19.21 -25.54
CA ASP A 623 -31.44 20.11 -25.62
C ASP A 623 -31.96 20.46 -24.21
N ILE A 624 -32.06 19.47 -23.32
CA ILE A 624 -32.52 19.66 -21.93
C ILE A 624 -31.46 20.45 -21.14
N GLU A 625 -30.19 20.10 -21.24
CA GLU A 625 -29.13 20.81 -20.52
C GLU A 625 -28.98 22.27 -21.03
N GLY A 626 -29.26 22.51 -22.30
CA GLY A 626 -29.29 23.85 -22.90
C GLY A 626 -30.48 24.68 -22.46
N LEU A 627 -31.60 24.04 -22.13
CA LEU A 627 -32.82 24.69 -21.65
C LEU A 627 -32.78 24.95 -20.13
N LEU A 628 -32.39 23.96 -19.33
CA LEU A 628 -32.53 23.96 -17.88
C LEU A 628 -31.23 24.17 -17.12
N GLY A 629 -30.08 24.00 -17.79
CA GLY A 629 -28.74 24.07 -17.18
C GLY A 629 -28.02 25.38 -17.44
N ASP A 630 -26.72 25.39 -17.12
CA ASP A 630 -25.80 26.48 -17.41
C ASP A 630 -24.99 26.16 -18.68
N PRO A 631 -25.32 26.78 -19.81
CA PRO A 631 -24.65 26.55 -21.08
C PRO A 631 -23.17 26.91 -21.10
N ASP A 632 -22.71 27.82 -20.26
CA ASP A 632 -21.32 28.22 -20.24
C ASP A 632 -20.43 27.20 -19.53
N GLN A 633 -20.94 26.50 -18.54
CA GLN A 633 -20.25 25.35 -17.92
C GLN A 633 -20.02 24.23 -18.94
N VAL A 634 -21.04 23.85 -19.71
CA VAL A 634 -20.93 22.82 -20.75
C VAL A 634 -19.94 23.26 -21.85
N THR A 635 -20.06 24.51 -22.29
CA THR A 635 -19.13 25.08 -23.29
C THR A 635 -17.70 25.09 -22.75
N GLY A 636 -17.50 25.50 -21.51
CA GLY A 636 -16.19 25.48 -20.83
C GLY A 636 -15.58 24.08 -20.75
N ALA A 637 -16.39 23.05 -20.45
CA ALA A 637 -15.94 21.66 -20.47
C ALA A 637 -15.53 21.19 -21.88
N LEU A 638 -16.29 21.58 -22.91
CA LEU A 638 -16.04 21.23 -24.31
C LEU A 638 -14.77 21.86 -24.90
N TRP A 639 -14.30 23.00 -24.39
CA TRP A 639 -13.02 23.59 -24.78
C TRP A 639 -11.82 22.64 -24.66
N GLN A 640 -11.89 21.66 -23.80
CA GLN A 640 -10.84 20.65 -23.64
C GLN A 640 -10.69 19.70 -24.83
N LEU A 641 -11.67 19.68 -25.73
CA LEU A 641 -11.68 18.81 -26.91
C LEU A 641 -10.85 19.39 -28.07
N GLY A 642 -10.42 20.65 -27.96
CA GLY A 642 -9.58 21.31 -28.95
C GLY A 642 -10.22 21.37 -30.33
N LYS A 643 -9.53 20.81 -31.34
CA LYS A 643 -9.98 20.84 -32.76
C LYS A 643 -11.07 19.79 -33.08
N LEU A 644 -11.50 18.97 -32.14
CA LEU A 644 -12.46 17.88 -32.39
C LEU A 644 -13.86 18.42 -32.69
N VAL A 645 -14.28 19.45 -31.97
CA VAL A 645 -15.59 20.11 -32.09
C VAL A 645 -15.46 21.61 -31.89
N ASN A 646 -16.41 22.37 -32.48
CA ASN A 646 -16.61 23.74 -32.06
C ASN A 646 -17.38 23.72 -30.70
N PRO A 647 -16.79 24.24 -29.62
CA PRO A 647 -17.40 24.19 -28.29
C PRO A 647 -18.75 24.90 -28.17
N ARG A 648 -19.10 25.77 -29.11
CA ARG A 648 -20.39 26.47 -29.12
C ARG A 648 -21.45 25.80 -30.02
N ALA A 649 -21.08 24.84 -30.84
CA ALA A 649 -21.96 24.19 -31.83
C ALA A 649 -22.92 23.14 -31.24
N TRP A 650 -22.93 22.92 -29.94
CA TRP A 650 -23.80 21.96 -29.28
C TRP A 650 -25.20 22.51 -29.01
N ARG A 651 -25.33 23.85 -28.90
CA ARG A 651 -26.60 24.51 -28.59
C ARG A 651 -27.62 24.26 -29.68
N SER A 652 -28.83 23.85 -29.30
CA SER A 652 -29.96 23.78 -30.20
C SER A 652 -30.48 25.18 -30.48
N LYS A 653 -31.07 25.37 -31.69
CA LYS A 653 -31.83 26.55 -32.00
C LYS A 653 -33.31 26.39 -31.60
N ASP A 654 -33.76 25.16 -31.39
CA ASP A 654 -35.16 24.87 -31.11
C ASP A 654 -35.37 24.77 -29.58
N THR A 655 -36.43 25.37 -29.10
CA THR A 655 -36.89 25.25 -27.68
C THR A 655 -37.55 23.92 -27.49
N LEU A 656 -37.16 23.18 -26.45
CA LEU A 656 -37.74 21.90 -26.10
C LEU A 656 -39.00 22.11 -25.21
N HIS A 657 -40.21 21.94 -25.74
CA HIS A 657 -41.44 22.06 -24.96
C HIS A 657 -42.10 20.71 -24.67
N THR A 658 -41.82 19.72 -25.52
CA THR A 658 -42.43 18.39 -25.43
C THR A 658 -41.46 17.28 -25.72
N ILE A 659 -41.67 16.12 -25.07
CA ILE A 659 -40.95 14.87 -25.28
C ILE A 659 -41.96 13.73 -25.45
N SER A 660 -41.76 12.83 -26.41
CA SER A 660 -42.64 11.68 -26.54
C SER A 660 -42.35 10.58 -25.51
N ARG A 661 -43.30 9.71 -25.24
CA ARG A 661 -43.12 8.57 -24.33
C ARG A 661 -41.98 7.67 -24.73
N ALA A 662 -41.77 7.44 -26.02
CA ALA A 662 -40.67 6.66 -26.55
C ALA A 662 -39.30 7.36 -26.32
N GLU A 663 -39.26 8.66 -26.50
CA GLU A 663 -38.07 9.48 -26.21
C GLU A 663 -37.74 9.48 -24.72
N LEU A 664 -38.72 9.65 -23.85
CA LEU A 664 -38.58 9.61 -22.41
C LEU A 664 -37.97 8.27 -21.94
N MET A 665 -38.50 7.15 -22.43
CA MET A 665 -37.99 5.81 -22.08
C MET A 665 -36.54 5.62 -22.55
N THR A 666 -36.21 6.02 -23.78
CA THR A 666 -34.86 5.88 -24.32
C THR A 666 -33.86 6.83 -23.67
N LEU A 667 -34.30 8.05 -23.33
CA LEU A 667 -33.49 9.02 -22.58
C LEU A 667 -33.19 8.51 -21.17
N THR A 668 -34.17 8.04 -20.45
CA THR A 668 -34.03 7.52 -19.09
C THR A 668 -33.10 6.30 -19.04
N ASP A 669 -33.25 5.33 -19.96
CA ASP A 669 -32.36 4.19 -20.03
C ASP A 669 -30.91 4.63 -20.37
N TRP A 670 -30.77 5.63 -21.26
CA TRP A 670 -29.49 6.20 -21.58
C TRP A 670 -28.84 6.93 -20.40
N MET A 671 -29.62 7.74 -19.65
CA MET A 671 -29.18 8.44 -18.46
C MET A 671 -28.72 7.48 -17.34
N LEU A 672 -29.40 6.34 -17.15
CA LEU A 672 -29.01 5.31 -16.20
C LEU A 672 -27.62 4.76 -16.48
N GLY A 673 -27.35 4.42 -17.74
CA GLY A 673 -26.14 3.69 -18.15
C GLY A 673 -25.03 4.53 -18.75
N ALA A 674 -25.17 5.84 -18.96
CA ALA A 674 -24.10 6.67 -19.53
C ALA A 674 -22.96 6.91 -18.52
N PRO A 675 -21.71 6.61 -18.88
CA PRO A 675 -20.56 6.76 -17.97
C PRO A 675 -20.44 8.17 -17.38
N GLY A 676 -20.70 9.21 -18.18
CA GLY A 676 -20.67 10.59 -17.71
C GLY A 676 -21.72 10.86 -16.63
N MET A 677 -22.94 10.34 -16.81
CA MET A 677 -24.03 10.45 -15.86
C MET A 677 -23.74 9.72 -14.54
N ILE A 678 -23.14 8.52 -14.64
CA ILE A 678 -22.73 7.73 -13.47
C ILE A 678 -21.71 8.52 -12.64
N VAL A 679 -20.70 9.12 -13.28
CA VAL A 679 -19.71 9.96 -12.60
C VAL A 679 -20.37 11.22 -11.98
N ALA A 680 -21.25 11.89 -12.71
CA ALA A 680 -21.96 13.08 -12.20
C ALA A 680 -22.79 12.78 -10.95
N ARG A 681 -23.60 11.69 -10.97
CA ARG A 681 -24.40 11.27 -9.81
C ARG A 681 -23.52 10.84 -8.63
N THR A 682 -22.40 10.14 -8.90
CA THR A 682 -21.43 9.79 -7.86
C THR A 682 -20.87 11.05 -7.19
N LEU A 683 -20.46 12.04 -7.99
CA LEU A 683 -19.94 13.30 -7.45
C LEU A 683 -20.99 14.07 -6.65
N ARG A 684 -22.26 14.11 -7.13
CA ARG A 684 -23.37 14.75 -6.44
C ARG A 684 -23.59 14.19 -5.02
N ARG A 685 -23.38 12.89 -4.80
CA ARG A 685 -23.51 12.27 -3.47
C ARG A 685 -22.37 12.60 -2.51
N HIS A 686 -21.23 13.00 -3.03
CA HIS A 686 -19.99 13.17 -2.23
C HIS A 686 -19.47 14.60 -2.14
N LEU A 687 -20.02 15.53 -2.93
CA LEU A 687 -19.65 16.95 -2.88
C LEU A 687 -20.66 17.71 -2.02
N SER A 688 -20.16 18.64 -1.20
CA SER A 688 -20.99 19.48 -0.33
C SER A 688 -21.84 20.48 -1.11
N ASP A 689 -21.33 20.93 -2.26
CA ASP A 689 -22.06 21.80 -3.20
C ASP A 689 -21.85 21.28 -4.63
N PRO A 690 -22.79 20.46 -5.13
CA PRO A 690 -22.70 19.88 -6.47
C PRO A 690 -22.89 20.90 -7.60
N GLN A 691 -23.43 22.07 -7.32
CA GLN A 691 -23.77 23.08 -8.33
C GLN A 691 -22.72 24.21 -8.44
N GLY A 692 -21.86 24.34 -7.43
CA GLY A 692 -21.07 25.56 -7.21
C GLY A 692 -19.81 25.75 -8.04
N ALA A 693 -19.34 24.81 -8.87
CA ALA A 693 -18.06 25.02 -9.54
C ALA A 693 -18.04 24.56 -10.99
N SER A 694 -17.94 25.52 -11.90
CA SER A 694 -17.59 25.31 -13.32
C SER A 694 -16.30 24.46 -13.50
N ASP A 695 -15.35 24.62 -12.59
CA ASP A 695 -14.10 23.83 -12.55
C ASP A 695 -14.35 22.36 -12.25
N THR A 696 -15.33 22.02 -11.39
CA THR A 696 -15.70 20.64 -11.07
C THR A 696 -16.22 19.89 -12.30
N LEU A 697 -17.08 20.51 -13.10
CA LEU A 697 -17.57 19.91 -14.33
C LEU A 697 -16.46 19.69 -15.34
N ARG A 698 -15.59 20.67 -15.51
CA ARG A 698 -14.45 20.61 -16.42
C ARG A 698 -13.50 19.47 -16.05
N ASP A 699 -13.18 19.33 -14.77
CA ASP A 699 -12.28 18.27 -14.31
C ASP A 699 -12.96 16.90 -14.30
N ALA A 700 -14.24 16.80 -13.97
CA ALA A 700 -15.03 15.59 -14.11
C ALA A 700 -15.09 15.12 -15.59
N PHE A 701 -15.31 16.04 -16.52
CA PHE A 701 -15.28 15.71 -17.96
C PHE A 701 -13.88 15.30 -18.42
N LYS A 702 -12.84 15.92 -17.91
CA LYS A 702 -11.45 15.55 -18.19
C LYS A 702 -11.16 14.10 -17.72
N PHE A 703 -11.63 13.71 -16.54
CA PHE A 703 -11.55 12.35 -16.06
C PHE A 703 -12.32 11.39 -17.00
N CYS A 704 -13.58 11.67 -17.30
CA CYS A 704 -14.42 10.84 -18.15
C CYS A 704 -13.82 10.69 -19.55
N TRP A 705 -13.38 11.78 -20.18
CA TRP A 705 -12.91 11.79 -21.55
C TRP A 705 -11.49 11.25 -21.73
N ARG A 706 -10.56 11.64 -20.85
CA ARG A 706 -9.13 11.32 -20.99
C ARG A 706 -8.70 10.04 -20.30
N GLN A 707 -9.46 9.57 -19.28
CA GLN A 707 -9.10 8.38 -18.51
C GLN A 707 -10.15 7.28 -18.65
N LEU A 708 -11.41 7.53 -18.26
CA LEU A 708 -12.46 6.50 -18.23
C LEU A 708 -12.81 6.00 -19.65
N ARG A 709 -12.99 6.89 -20.63
CA ARG A 709 -13.29 6.51 -22.01
C ARG A 709 -12.21 5.62 -22.66
N PRO A 710 -10.90 5.96 -22.63
CA PRO A 710 -9.87 5.08 -23.16
C PRO A 710 -9.76 3.76 -22.39
N TYR A 711 -10.03 3.76 -21.10
CA TYR A 711 -10.05 2.55 -20.28
C TYR A 711 -11.20 1.63 -20.70
N LEU A 712 -12.42 2.08 -20.70
CA LEU A 712 -13.61 1.30 -21.09
C LEU A 712 -13.62 0.93 -22.57
N GLY A 713 -12.94 1.70 -23.42
CA GLY A 713 -12.80 1.41 -24.84
C GLY A 713 -11.77 0.34 -25.21
N GLN A 714 -11.11 -0.29 -24.25
CA GLN A 714 -10.08 -1.29 -24.52
C GLN A 714 -10.68 -2.55 -25.17
N ARG A 715 -10.00 -3.06 -26.17
CA ARG A 715 -10.42 -4.26 -26.91
C ARG A 715 -10.66 -5.48 -26.01
N TYR A 716 -9.90 -5.57 -24.93
CA TYR A 716 -9.94 -6.73 -24.03
C TYR A 716 -11.23 -6.85 -23.25
N PHE A 717 -11.95 -5.75 -23.10
CA PHE A 717 -13.26 -5.75 -22.45
C PHE A 717 -14.40 -6.13 -23.39
N ALA A 718 -14.13 -6.19 -24.69
CA ALA A 718 -15.20 -6.50 -25.65
C ALA A 718 -15.86 -7.85 -25.39
N THR A 719 -15.11 -8.89 -25.03
CA THR A 719 -15.66 -10.21 -24.69
C THR A 719 -16.52 -10.16 -23.43
N THR A 720 -16.14 -9.38 -22.44
CA THR A 720 -16.90 -9.19 -21.20
C THR A 720 -18.15 -8.36 -21.44
N VAL A 721 -18.03 -7.27 -22.21
CA VAL A 721 -19.10 -6.31 -22.50
C VAL A 721 -20.12 -6.88 -23.49
N LEU A 722 -19.67 -7.55 -24.56
CA LEU A 722 -20.54 -8.12 -25.59
C LEU A 722 -21.03 -9.54 -25.26
N GLY A 723 -20.47 -10.15 -24.21
CA GLY A 723 -20.73 -11.56 -23.89
C GLY A 723 -20.01 -12.57 -24.82
N VAL A 724 -20.01 -13.85 -24.43
CA VAL A 724 -19.30 -14.93 -25.11
C VAL A 724 -19.86 -15.17 -26.52
N ARG A 725 -21.13 -14.91 -26.74
CA ARG A 725 -21.77 -14.96 -28.06
C ARG A 725 -21.82 -13.55 -28.61
N ARG A 726 -21.07 -13.29 -29.68
CA ARG A 726 -21.13 -12.08 -30.51
C ARG A 726 -22.55 -11.85 -31.03
N ARG A 727 -23.52 -11.56 -30.18
CA ARG A 727 -24.80 -11.03 -30.63
C ARG A 727 -24.52 -9.64 -31.21
N LYS A 728 -24.98 -9.39 -32.42
CA LYS A 728 -25.02 -8.03 -32.94
C LYS A 728 -25.93 -7.24 -32.03
N VAL A 729 -25.34 -6.48 -31.13
CA VAL A 729 -26.09 -5.57 -30.25
C VAL A 729 -26.52 -4.40 -31.13
N SER A 730 -27.79 -4.11 -31.16
CA SER A 730 -28.31 -2.89 -31.77
C SER A 730 -27.64 -1.69 -31.12
N GLY A 731 -27.09 -0.75 -31.88
CA GLY A 731 -26.32 0.37 -31.32
C GLY A 731 -24.82 0.13 -31.10
N GLY A 732 -24.32 -1.10 -31.30
CA GLY A 732 -22.90 -1.42 -31.24
C GLY A 732 -22.27 -1.43 -29.84
N TYR A 733 -20.96 -1.21 -29.78
CA TYR A 733 -20.22 -1.28 -28.53
C TYR A 733 -20.67 -0.26 -27.45
N PRO A 734 -20.99 1.00 -27.76
CA PRO A 734 -21.46 1.96 -26.76
C PRO A 734 -22.73 1.51 -26.04
N GLU A 735 -23.65 0.87 -26.76
CA GLU A 735 -24.90 0.34 -26.20
C GLU A 735 -24.63 -0.86 -25.28
N ALA A 736 -23.84 -1.83 -25.76
CA ALA A 736 -23.43 -2.98 -24.97
C ALA A 736 -22.67 -2.55 -23.71
N LEU A 737 -21.85 -1.50 -23.81
CA LEU A 737 -21.16 -0.94 -22.65
C LEU A 737 -22.13 -0.37 -21.62
N ARG A 738 -23.11 0.44 -22.02
CA ARG A 738 -24.13 0.98 -21.09
C ARG A 738 -24.83 -0.13 -20.33
N GLN A 739 -25.25 -1.17 -21.03
CA GLN A 739 -25.88 -2.33 -20.41
C GLN A 739 -24.92 -3.01 -19.41
N ALA A 740 -23.66 -3.21 -19.76
CA ALA A 740 -22.65 -3.82 -18.87
C ALA A 740 -22.37 -2.95 -17.64
N LEU A 741 -22.39 -1.62 -17.76
CA LEU A 741 -22.22 -0.70 -16.63
C LEU A 741 -23.34 -0.87 -15.58
N LEU A 742 -24.59 -1.09 -16.07
CA LEU A 742 -25.72 -1.38 -15.20
C LEU A 742 -25.63 -2.78 -14.58
N GLU A 743 -25.35 -3.80 -15.40
CA GLU A 743 -25.22 -5.20 -14.95
C GLU A 743 -24.10 -5.42 -13.95
N GLY A 744 -22.98 -4.74 -14.09
CA GLY A 744 -21.83 -4.79 -13.18
C GLY A 744 -21.88 -3.78 -12.04
N GLY A 745 -22.96 -3.00 -11.90
CA GLY A 745 -23.16 -2.07 -10.81
C GLY A 745 -22.08 -1.00 -10.68
N LEU A 746 -21.56 -0.44 -11.81
CA LEU A 746 -20.42 0.49 -11.77
C LEU A 746 -20.70 1.71 -10.88
N GLU A 747 -21.91 2.25 -10.89
CA GLU A 747 -22.25 3.43 -10.08
C GLU A 747 -22.12 3.14 -8.58
N ALA A 748 -22.67 2.02 -8.11
CA ALA A 748 -22.51 1.59 -6.72
C ALA A 748 -21.03 1.31 -6.37
N THR A 749 -20.26 0.77 -7.33
CA THR A 749 -18.82 0.54 -7.15
C THR A 749 -18.04 1.85 -6.99
N LEU A 750 -18.35 2.87 -7.79
CA LEU A 750 -17.70 4.19 -7.68
C LEU A 750 -18.10 4.89 -6.39
N ASP A 751 -19.37 4.81 -5.99
CA ASP A 751 -19.88 5.36 -4.74
C ASP A 751 -19.16 4.73 -3.54
N GLU A 752 -19.06 3.39 -3.49
CA GLU A 752 -18.28 2.68 -2.48
C GLU A 752 -16.83 3.10 -2.46
N HIS A 753 -16.22 3.22 -3.64
CA HIS A 753 -14.80 3.59 -3.73
C HIS A 753 -14.54 4.98 -3.18
N VAL A 754 -15.35 5.97 -3.54
CA VAL A 754 -15.23 7.32 -3.00
C VAL A 754 -15.50 7.34 -1.50
N ALA A 755 -16.55 6.66 -1.03
CA ALA A 755 -16.91 6.60 0.39
C ALA A 755 -15.79 5.99 1.24
N VAL A 756 -15.19 4.86 0.82
CA VAL A 756 -14.11 4.21 1.58
C VAL A 756 -12.83 5.02 1.53
N MET A 757 -12.50 5.65 0.40
CA MET A 757 -11.29 6.48 0.31
C MET A 757 -11.40 7.74 1.19
N ARG A 758 -12.60 8.32 1.31
CA ARG A 758 -12.88 9.41 2.26
C ARG A 758 -12.90 8.94 3.71
N LEU A 759 -13.32 7.71 3.97
CA LEU A 759 -13.27 7.11 5.30
C LEU A 759 -11.83 6.91 5.80
N ILE A 760 -10.93 6.49 4.90
CA ILE A 760 -9.51 6.22 5.19
C ILE A 760 -8.67 7.50 5.12
N GLY A 761 -9.03 8.40 4.21
CA GLY A 761 -8.33 9.66 3.92
C GLY A 761 -9.29 10.84 3.85
N ASP A 762 -8.81 12.02 3.46
CA ASP A 762 -9.64 13.21 3.23
C ASP A 762 -9.40 13.74 1.80
N GLU A 763 -9.17 12.83 0.84
CA GLU A 763 -8.96 13.20 -0.56
C GLU A 763 -10.29 13.62 -1.19
N GLU A 764 -10.23 14.61 -2.09
CA GLU A 764 -11.41 15.08 -2.80
C GLU A 764 -11.94 14.01 -3.78
N PRO A 765 -13.27 13.89 -3.97
CA PRO A 765 -13.88 12.87 -4.82
C PRO A 765 -13.30 12.79 -6.24
N LEU A 766 -13.01 13.93 -6.85
CA LEU A 766 -12.40 13.99 -8.19
C LEU A 766 -10.97 13.47 -8.22
N ASP A 767 -10.19 13.77 -7.19
CA ASP A 767 -8.82 13.27 -7.06
C ASP A 767 -8.81 11.74 -6.85
N ILE A 768 -9.75 11.23 -6.04
CA ILE A 768 -9.95 9.78 -5.84
C ILE A 768 -10.23 9.10 -7.17
N LEU A 769 -11.19 9.61 -7.94
CA LEU A 769 -11.55 9.07 -9.26
C LEU A 769 -10.38 9.19 -10.25
N GLY A 770 -9.72 10.34 -10.29
CA GLY A 770 -8.57 10.60 -11.17
C GLY A 770 -7.36 9.68 -10.93
N GLN A 771 -7.20 9.19 -9.69
CA GLN A 771 -6.13 8.30 -9.30
C GLN A 771 -6.51 6.81 -9.41
N SER A 772 -7.79 6.50 -9.64
CA SER A 772 -8.31 5.12 -9.66
C SER A 772 -7.90 4.32 -10.90
N LEU A 773 -7.57 4.98 -11.99
CA LEU A 773 -7.25 4.36 -13.28
C LEU A 773 -5.75 4.44 -13.60
N VAL A 774 -5.14 3.28 -13.85
CA VAL A 774 -3.71 3.22 -14.25
C VAL A 774 -3.57 3.38 -15.76
N GLY A 775 -3.22 4.57 -16.21
CA GLY A 775 -3.11 4.85 -17.65
C GLY A 775 -1.98 4.08 -18.38
N ARG A 776 -0.87 3.78 -17.68
CA ARG A 776 0.29 3.05 -18.21
C ARG A 776 0.93 2.17 -17.14
N PRO A 777 0.37 0.99 -16.86
CA PRO A 777 0.86 0.11 -15.77
C PRO A 777 2.22 -0.54 -16.04
N GLY A 778 2.82 -0.29 -17.19
CA GLY A 778 4.13 -0.79 -17.58
C GLY A 778 4.09 -1.78 -18.74
N ARG A 779 5.27 -2.07 -19.28
CA ARG A 779 5.38 -3.05 -20.34
C ARG A 779 5.66 -4.42 -19.71
N VAL A 780 4.64 -5.25 -19.66
CA VAL A 780 4.82 -6.69 -19.49
C VAL A 780 5.13 -7.24 -20.88
N GLN A 781 6.26 -7.92 -21.05
CA GLN A 781 6.67 -8.46 -22.34
C GLN A 781 6.80 -9.96 -22.24
N CYS A 782 6.31 -10.66 -23.25
CA CYS A 782 6.40 -12.11 -23.38
C CYS A 782 7.14 -12.45 -24.67
N ARG A 783 8.03 -13.43 -24.60
CA ARG A 783 8.67 -14.01 -25.80
C ARG A 783 7.76 -15.10 -26.36
N THR A 784 7.46 -15.03 -27.63
CA THR A 784 6.69 -16.04 -28.36
C THR A 784 7.55 -16.60 -29.51
N PRO A 785 7.21 -17.73 -30.14
CA PRO A 785 7.91 -18.24 -31.32
C PRO A 785 8.00 -17.21 -32.47
N ARG A 786 7.11 -16.19 -32.45
CA ARG A 786 7.09 -15.10 -33.42
C ARG A 786 7.82 -13.83 -32.96
N GLY A 787 8.64 -13.93 -31.91
CA GLY A 787 9.42 -12.84 -31.34
C GLY A 787 8.83 -12.23 -30.06
N VAL A 788 9.48 -11.17 -29.56
CA VAL A 788 9.07 -10.49 -28.32
C VAL A 788 7.83 -9.63 -28.57
N ARG A 789 6.78 -9.83 -27.77
CA ARG A 789 5.55 -9.05 -27.85
C ARG A 789 5.22 -8.42 -26.50
N PRO A 790 4.80 -7.16 -26.44
CA PRO A 790 4.24 -6.60 -25.23
C PRO A 790 2.87 -7.25 -24.96
N ALA A 791 2.67 -7.75 -23.74
CA ALA A 791 1.33 -8.02 -23.25
C ALA A 791 0.62 -6.66 -23.09
N ARG A 792 -0.56 -6.54 -23.66
CA ARG A 792 -1.36 -5.30 -23.61
C ARG A 792 -2.38 -5.32 -22.50
N VAL A 793 -2.75 -6.51 -22.04
CA VAL A 793 -3.60 -6.70 -20.86
C VAL A 793 -2.77 -6.51 -19.60
N HIS A 794 -3.34 -5.83 -18.64
CA HIS A 794 -2.71 -5.52 -17.35
C HIS A 794 -3.56 -6.02 -16.17
N ALA A 795 -4.20 -7.18 -16.35
CA ALA A 795 -4.98 -7.82 -15.29
C ALA A 795 -4.10 -8.22 -14.09
N ALA A 796 -2.86 -8.61 -14.36
CA ALA A 796 -1.83 -8.86 -13.37
C ALA A 796 -0.57 -8.06 -13.69
N VAL A 797 0.05 -7.43 -12.66
CA VAL A 797 1.27 -6.63 -12.84
C VAL A 797 2.28 -6.89 -11.73
N PRO A 798 3.60 -6.82 -12.04
CA PRO A 798 4.63 -6.91 -11.02
C PRO A 798 4.83 -5.56 -10.32
N TYR A 799 4.93 -5.59 -8.99
CA TYR A 799 5.29 -4.45 -8.16
C TYR A 799 6.72 -4.67 -7.62
N LEU A 800 7.67 -3.97 -8.17
CA LEU A 800 9.10 -4.19 -7.91
C LEU A 800 9.77 -3.02 -7.16
N GLY A 801 9.01 -2.04 -6.67
CA GLY A 801 9.53 -0.88 -5.95
C GLY A 801 10.43 0.05 -6.77
N ALA A 802 10.95 1.09 -6.12
CA ALA A 802 11.78 2.13 -6.76
C ALA A 802 13.24 1.70 -7.03
N GLU A 803 13.68 0.53 -6.57
CA GLU A 803 15.11 0.13 -6.63
C GLU A 803 15.62 -0.25 -8.02
N ARG A 804 14.77 -0.50 -9.01
CA ARG A 804 15.20 -0.74 -10.39
C ARG A 804 15.29 0.55 -11.17
N ARG A 805 16.45 1.18 -11.13
CA ARG A 805 16.85 2.20 -12.08
C ARG A 805 17.42 1.54 -13.33
N SER A 806 16.74 1.68 -14.46
CA SER A 806 17.45 1.79 -15.73
C SER A 806 18.13 3.16 -15.74
N GLU A 807 19.41 3.19 -15.97
CA GLU A 807 20.19 4.42 -16.08
C GLU A 807 19.57 5.31 -17.18
N GLY A 808 18.85 6.33 -16.81
CA GLY A 808 18.30 7.30 -17.78
C GLY A 808 17.02 8.03 -17.39
N SER A 809 16.19 7.53 -16.47
CA SER A 809 14.90 8.18 -16.16
C SER A 809 14.59 8.17 -14.66
N LYS A 810 15.03 9.22 -13.96
CA LYS A 810 14.95 9.29 -12.48
C LYS A 810 13.56 9.61 -11.91
N THR A 811 12.71 10.28 -12.67
CA THR A 811 11.38 10.74 -12.21
C THR A 811 10.26 9.77 -12.56
N SER A 812 10.38 9.00 -13.63
CA SER A 812 9.33 8.12 -14.15
C SER A 812 9.06 6.86 -13.33
N VAL A 813 10.05 6.34 -12.59
CA VAL A 813 9.94 5.08 -11.84
C VAL A 813 9.21 5.26 -10.51
N LYS A 814 9.47 6.36 -9.79
CA LYS A 814 8.81 6.65 -8.49
C LYS A 814 7.33 6.97 -8.70
N LEU A 815 7.00 7.80 -9.68
CA LEU A 815 5.63 8.11 -10.07
C LEU A 815 4.83 6.85 -10.47
N ARG A 816 5.49 5.86 -11.06
CA ARG A 816 4.88 4.62 -11.51
C ARG A 816 4.53 3.67 -10.36
N SER A 817 5.38 3.55 -9.36
CA SER A 817 5.15 2.70 -8.18
C SER A 817 3.92 3.18 -7.41
N ASP A 818 3.82 4.48 -7.13
CA ASP A 818 2.67 5.06 -6.45
C ASP A 818 1.38 4.94 -7.28
N THR A 819 1.44 5.21 -8.58
CA THR A 819 0.30 5.06 -9.49
C THR A 819 -0.22 3.62 -9.53
N LEU A 820 0.68 2.61 -9.55
CA LEU A 820 0.29 1.20 -9.49
C LEU A 820 -0.39 0.84 -8.16
N ARG A 821 0.12 1.34 -7.05
CA ARG A 821 -0.46 1.13 -5.73
C ARG A 821 -1.86 1.75 -5.64
N LYS A 822 -2.04 2.99 -6.08
CA LYS A 822 -3.33 3.69 -6.11
C LYS A 822 -4.34 2.95 -7.00
N GLY A 823 -3.95 2.55 -8.20
CA GLY A 823 -4.80 1.77 -9.09
C GLY A 823 -5.12 0.37 -8.55
N PHE A 824 -4.21 -0.29 -7.83
CA PHE A 824 -4.54 -1.55 -7.17
C PHE A 824 -5.53 -1.37 -6.01
N ASN A 825 -5.49 -0.27 -5.29
CA ASN A 825 -6.47 0.09 -4.26
C ASN A 825 -7.79 0.68 -4.82
N SER A 826 -8.00 0.65 -6.15
CA SER A 826 -9.25 1.01 -6.81
C SER A 826 -10.00 -0.23 -7.30
N PRO A 827 -11.27 -0.17 -7.71
CA PRO A 827 -11.98 -1.33 -8.25
C PRO A 827 -11.51 -1.76 -9.65
N PHE A 828 -10.70 -0.97 -10.33
CA PHE A 828 -10.24 -1.19 -11.71
C PHE A 828 -8.95 -2.03 -11.77
N TRP A 829 -8.50 -2.39 -12.96
CA TRP A 829 -7.23 -3.07 -13.16
C TRP A 829 -6.05 -2.32 -12.54
N PRO A 830 -5.04 -3.05 -12.03
CA PRO A 830 -4.85 -4.51 -12.02
C PRO A 830 -5.66 -5.24 -10.94
N HIS A 831 -6.04 -6.49 -11.20
CA HIS A 831 -6.70 -7.35 -10.21
C HIS A 831 -5.72 -8.23 -9.43
N VAL A 832 -4.52 -8.47 -9.97
CA VAL A 832 -3.45 -9.17 -9.27
C VAL A 832 -2.21 -8.28 -9.23
N LEU A 833 -1.66 -8.10 -8.03
CA LEU A 833 -0.38 -7.44 -7.83
C LEU A 833 0.61 -8.46 -7.29
N ALA A 834 1.68 -8.75 -8.05
CA ALA A 834 2.70 -9.69 -7.63
C ALA A 834 3.96 -8.94 -7.18
N THR A 835 4.48 -9.29 -5.99
CA THR A 835 5.57 -8.55 -5.34
C THR A 835 6.54 -9.45 -4.60
N THR A 836 7.63 -8.87 -4.12
CA THR A 836 8.61 -9.51 -3.23
C THR A 836 8.53 -8.89 -1.83
N SER A 837 9.57 -9.03 -1.02
CA SER A 837 9.69 -8.39 0.29
C SER A 837 9.45 -6.88 0.29
N ILE A 838 9.66 -6.20 -0.84
CA ILE A 838 9.36 -4.76 -0.98
C ILE A 838 7.87 -4.48 -0.75
N GLY A 839 6.98 -5.37 -1.17
CA GLY A 839 5.54 -5.26 -0.88
C GLY A 839 5.17 -5.60 0.57
N GLN A 840 6.09 -6.15 1.35
CA GLN A 840 5.89 -6.43 2.78
C GLN A 840 6.08 -5.17 3.64
N GLU A 841 6.66 -4.10 3.10
CA GLU A 841 7.03 -2.90 3.85
C GLU A 841 5.94 -1.83 3.80
N GLY A 842 5.30 -1.51 4.93
CA GLY A 842 4.52 -0.29 5.21
C GLY A 842 3.37 0.11 4.26
N LEU A 843 3.26 -0.51 3.07
CA LEU A 843 2.33 -0.12 2.03
C LEU A 843 0.92 -0.72 2.23
N ASP A 844 -0.11 0.05 1.85
CA ASP A 844 -1.51 -0.35 1.96
C ASP A 844 -2.00 -0.96 0.65
N PHE A 845 -2.61 -2.17 0.72
CA PHE A 845 -3.17 -2.89 -0.45
C PHE A 845 -4.56 -3.49 -0.20
N HIS A 846 -5.24 -3.10 0.86
CA HIS A 846 -6.42 -3.76 1.43
C HIS A 846 -7.77 -3.30 0.88
N VAL A 847 -7.82 -2.15 0.17
CA VAL A 847 -9.11 -1.49 -0.14
C VAL A 847 -10.00 -2.37 -1.02
N TRP A 848 -9.45 -3.01 -2.05
CA TRP A 848 -10.19 -3.90 -2.94
C TRP A 848 -9.58 -5.30 -3.00
N CYS A 849 -8.69 -5.64 -2.07
CA CYS A 849 -8.00 -6.92 -1.99
C CYS A 849 -8.46 -7.72 -0.77
N ASP A 850 -8.84 -8.98 -1.00
CA ASP A 850 -9.27 -9.92 0.03
C ASP A 850 -8.47 -11.24 0.03
N ARG A 851 -7.43 -11.35 -0.83
CA ARG A 851 -6.61 -12.56 -0.95
C ARG A 851 -5.13 -12.26 -0.88
N VAL A 852 -4.43 -13.03 -0.06
CA VAL A 852 -2.97 -13.09 -0.01
C VAL A 852 -2.52 -14.44 -0.54
N ILE A 853 -1.64 -14.45 -1.53
CA ILE A 853 -1.12 -15.64 -2.17
C ILE A 853 0.36 -15.75 -1.83
N HIS A 854 0.73 -16.78 -1.08
CA HIS A 854 2.11 -17.11 -0.77
C HIS A 854 2.64 -18.07 -1.83
N TRP A 855 3.19 -17.54 -2.94
CA TRP A 855 3.78 -18.37 -3.99
C TRP A 855 4.88 -19.29 -3.46
N ASP A 856 5.67 -18.77 -2.55
CA ASP A 856 6.60 -19.53 -1.73
C ASP A 856 6.43 -19.13 -0.25
N LEU A 857 6.65 -20.08 0.63
CA LEU A 857 6.59 -19.84 2.06
C LEU A 857 7.73 -18.91 2.49
N PRO A 858 7.44 -17.91 3.32
CA PRO A 858 8.48 -17.07 3.91
C PRO A 858 9.41 -17.89 4.80
N ARG A 859 10.50 -17.26 5.23
CA ARG A 859 11.50 -17.92 6.08
C ARG A 859 11.08 -17.92 7.54
N ASP A 860 10.40 -16.89 7.99
CA ASP A 860 10.01 -16.71 9.38
C ASP A 860 8.52 -16.32 9.51
N PRO A 861 7.93 -16.50 10.70
CA PRO A 861 6.53 -16.15 10.95
C PRO A 861 6.23 -14.65 10.87
N VAL A 862 7.20 -13.79 11.12
CA VAL A 862 7.05 -12.35 11.04
C VAL A 862 6.77 -11.93 9.60
N ASP A 863 7.53 -12.46 8.64
CA ASP A 863 7.28 -12.22 7.22
C ASP A 863 5.89 -12.73 6.79
N PHE A 864 5.44 -13.85 7.36
CA PHE A 864 4.11 -14.39 7.08
C PHE A 864 3.02 -13.42 7.55
N GLU A 865 3.11 -12.98 8.80
CA GLU A 865 2.20 -12.00 9.39
C GLU A 865 2.23 -10.66 8.64
N GLN A 866 3.41 -10.16 8.29
CA GLN A 866 3.54 -8.92 7.53
C GLN A 866 2.87 -8.99 6.15
N ARG A 867 2.96 -10.13 5.44
CA ARG A 867 2.26 -10.34 4.17
C ARG A 867 0.74 -10.31 4.35
N GLU A 868 0.22 -11.01 5.34
CA GLU A 868 -1.21 -11.04 5.66
C GLU A 868 -1.72 -9.67 6.12
N GLY A 869 -0.96 -8.99 6.95
CA GLY A 869 -1.28 -7.66 7.44
C GLY A 869 -1.36 -6.56 6.36
N ARG A 870 -0.99 -6.86 5.08
CA ARG A 870 -1.20 -5.92 3.97
C ARG A 870 -2.65 -5.87 3.50
N VAL A 871 -3.41 -6.92 3.75
CA VAL A 871 -4.80 -7.05 3.29
C VAL A 871 -5.79 -6.89 4.44
N SER A 872 -5.44 -7.34 5.63
CA SER A 872 -6.28 -7.22 6.83
C SER A 872 -6.00 -5.90 7.56
N ARG A 873 -6.79 -4.87 7.26
CA ARG A 873 -6.63 -3.50 7.80
C ARG A 873 -7.97 -2.83 8.03
N TYR A 874 -7.92 -1.60 8.58
CA TYR A 874 -9.09 -0.74 8.78
C TYR A 874 -9.92 -0.61 7.49
N ALA A 875 -11.24 -0.84 7.59
CA ALA A 875 -12.18 -0.77 6.49
C ALA A 875 -11.79 -1.60 5.25
N SER A 876 -11.11 -2.75 5.45
CA SER A 876 -10.76 -3.68 4.37
C SER A 876 -12.01 -4.19 3.64
N LEU A 877 -11.82 -4.81 2.46
CA LEU A 877 -12.93 -5.32 1.65
C LEU A 877 -13.83 -6.29 2.44
N GLY A 878 -13.24 -7.20 3.24
CA GLY A 878 -14.00 -8.11 4.10
C GLY A 878 -14.82 -7.38 5.17
N VAL A 879 -14.23 -6.36 5.79
CA VAL A 879 -14.92 -5.49 6.77
C VAL A 879 -16.13 -4.81 6.11
N ARG A 880 -15.95 -4.24 4.93
CA ARG A 880 -17.06 -3.56 4.24
C ARG A 880 -18.19 -4.51 3.86
N ARG A 881 -17.89 -5.75 3.44
CA ARG A 881 -18.89 -6.80 3.20
C ARG A 881 -19.69 -7.12 4.47
N ALA A 882 -19.00 -7.27 5.60
CA ALA A 882 -19.63 -7.53 6.89
C ALA A 882 -20.54 -6.34 7.32
N LEU A 883 -20.03 -5.12 7.25
CA LEU A 883 -20.79 -3.92 7.58
C LEU A 883 -22.03 -3.76 6.66
N ALA A 884 -21.88 -4.02 5.37
CA ALA A 884 -23.00 -3.98 4.41
C ALA A 884 -24.07 -5.04 4.70
N GLY A 885 -23.69 -6.19 5.30
CA GLY A 885 -24.60 -7.22 5.77
C GLY A 885 -25.30 -6.87 7.09
N GLN A 886 -24.59 -6.23 8.02
CA GLN A 886 -25.07 -5.94 9.38
C GLN A 886 -25.92 -4.68 9.45
N HIS A 887 -25.58 -3.65 8.70
CA HIS A 887 -26.25 -2.36 8.72
C HIS A 887 -27.13 -2.18 7.48
N GLY A 888 -28.44 -2.08 7.68
CA GLY A 888 -29.34 -1.61 6.66
C GLY A 888 -29.00 -0.19 6.23
N ARG A 889 -29.52 0.25 5.08
CA ARG A 889 -29.30 1.63 4.60
C ARG A 889 -30.07 2.68 5.43
N GLY A 890 -31.04 2.27 6.21
CA GLY A 890 -32.01 3.18 6.84
C GLY A 890 -32.79 4.02 5.81
N GLU A 891 -33.44 5.05 6.24
CA GLU A 891 -33.98 6.09 5.37
C GLU A 891 -32.85 7.00 4.92
N LEU A 892 -32.53 6.98 3.62
CA LEU A 892 -31.47 7.83 3.03
C LEU A 892 -32.06 9.21 2.70
N ALA A 893 -31.40 10.25 3.13
CA ALA A 893 -31.67 11.58 2.63
C ALA A 893 -31.43 11.63 1.11
N PRO A 894 -32.11 12.51 0.36
CA PRO A 894 -31.81 12.68 -1.07
C PRO A 894 -30.33 12.95 -1.32
N TRP A 895 -29.77 12.26 -2.31
CA TRP A 895 -28.35 12.42 -2.71
C TRP A 895 -27.33 12.09 -1.62
N SER A 896 -27.67 11.26 -0.65
CA SER A 896 -26.69 10.71 0.28
C SER A 896 -26.09 9.40 -0.25
N SER A 897 -24.81 9.20 0.01
CA SER A 897 -24.13 7.94 -0.35
C SER A 897 -24.61 6.78 0.53
N PRO A 898 -25.15 5.68 -0.05
CA PRO A 898 -25.54 4.50 0.72
C PRO A 898 -24.39 3.87 1.51
N PHE A 899 -23.17 3.89 0.96
CA PHE A 899 -22.01 3.35 1.66
C PHE A 899 -21.54 4.27 2.79
N GLN A 900 -21.63 5.59 2.60
CA GLN A 900 -21.35 6.52 3.69
C GLN A 900 -22.35 6.33 4.84
N ALA A 901 -23.63 6.15 4.53
CA ALA A 901 -24.66 5.88 5.54
C ALA A 901 -24.41 4.59 6.33
N ILE A 902 -23.94 3.50 5.66
CA ILE A 902 -23.53 2.26 6.32
C ILE A 902 -22.35 2.53 7.27
N PHE A 903 -21.36 3.31 6.86
CA PHE A 903 -20.21 3.63 7.69
C PHE A 903 -20.60 4.52 8.89
N ASP A 904 -21.51 5.46 8.69
CA ASP A 904 -21.99 6.33 9.76
C ASP A 904 -22.87 5.55 10.76
N ALA A 905 -23.72 4.64 10.30
CA ALA A 905 -24.47 3.73 11.14
C ALA A 905 -23.53 2.81 11.95
N ALA A 906 -22.48 2.29 11.33
CA ALA A 906 -21.46 1.50 12.01
C ALA A 906 -20.69 2.32 13.07
N ARG A 907 -20.46 3.62 12.85
CA ARG A 907 -19.85 4.51 13.84
C ARG A 907 -20.80 4.88 14.98
N ALA A 908 -22.07 5.08 14.66
CA ALA A 908 -23.09 5.43 15.65
C ALA A 908 -23.49 4.26 16.56
N ALA A 909 -23.32 3.01 16.09
CA ALA A 909 -23.57 1.82 16.91
C ALA A 909 -22.67 1.86 18.16
N LYS A 910 -23.27 1.55 19.34
CA LYS A 910 -22.63 1.68 20.65
C LYS A 910 -21.20 1.11 20.66
N LYS A 911 -20.25 1.88 21.19
CA LYS A 911 -18.86 1.52 21.34
C LYS A 911 -18.66 0.55 22.53
N GLU A 912 -19.25 -0.61 22.47
CA GLU A 912 -18.90 -1.71 23.36
C GLU A 912 -17.63 -2.38 22.83
N GLY A 913 -16.70 -2.74 23.70
CA GLY A 913 -15.42 -3.37 23.31
C GLY A 913 -14.31 -2.38 22.92
N LEU A 914 -13.30 -2.90 22.24
CA LEU A 914 -12.10 -2.16 21.85
C LEU A 914 -12.24 -1.40 20.52
N GLY A 915 -13.28 -1.68 19.72
CA GLY A 915 -13.48 -1.16 18.38
C GLY A 915 -12.81 -1.98 17.27
N LEU A 916 -12.01 -2.98 17.63
CA LEU A 916 -11.30 -3.86 16.69
C LEU A 916 -12.27 -4.76 15.90
N GLU A 917 -13.32 -5.23 16.56
CA GLU A 917 -14.30 -6.19 16.02
C GLU A 917 -15.01 -5.61 14.80
N ARG A 918 -15.29 -4.34 14.83
CA ARG A 918 -16.09 -3.65 13.80
C ARG A 918 -15.28 -3.31 12.56
N TRP A 919 -14.07 -2.77 12.74
CA TRP A 919 -13.34 -2.13 11.65
C TRP A 919 -12.13 -2.92 11.13
N TRP A 920 -11.69 -3.97 11.85
CA TRP A 920 -10.50 -4.73 11.49
C TRP A 920 -10.71 -6.23 11.32
N SER A 921 -11.76 -6.81 11.91
CA SER A 921 -11.89 -8.28 11.98
C SER A 921 -13.32 -8.74 11.76
N PRO A 922 -13.77 -8.84 10.51
CA PRO A 922 -15.10 -9.37 10.21
C PRO A 922 -15.16 -10.86 10.56
N VAL A 923 -16.22 -11.29 11.23
CA VAL A 923 -16.44 -12.70 11.58
C VAL A 923 -16.76 -13.52 10.33
N ASP A 924 -17.64 -13.01 9.45
CA ASP A 924 -18.21 -13.75 8.33
C ASP A 924 -17.48 -13.61 6.99
N HIS A 925 -16.65 -12.58 6.84
CA HIS A 925 -15.98 -12.24 5.58
C HIS A 925 -14.46 -12.13 5.74
N LYS A 926 -13.85 -13.18 6.30
CA LYS A 926 -12.40 -13.24 6.49
C LYS A 926 -11.65 -13.20 5.15
N PRO A 927 -10.56 -12.44 5.06
CA PRO A 927 -9.69 -12.51 3.89
C PRO A 927 -9.06 -13.91 3.76
N VAL A 928 -8.69 -14.28 2.55
CA VAL A 928 -8.17 -15.63 2.24
C VAL A 928 -6.65 -15.60 2.17
N SER A 929 -6.00 -16.54 2.86
CA SER A 929 -4.56 -16.79 2.80
C SER A 929 -4.31 -18.10 2.06
N VAL A 930 -3.66 -18.02 0.88
CA VAL A 930 -3.42 -19.17 -0.01
C VAL A 930 -1.95 -19.56 0.06
N THR A 931 -1.69 -20.83 0.31
CA THR A 931 -0.35 -21.45 0.29
C THR A 931 -0.28 -22.62 -0.69
N PHE A 932 0.93 -22.97 -1.10
CA PHE A 932 1.17 -24.11 -2.00
C PHE A 932 2.18 -25.07 -1.39
N SER A 933 1.89 -26.36 -1.47
CA SER A 933 2.83 -27.44 -1.21
C SER A 933 2.97 -28.34 -2.43
N LEU A 934 4.15 -28.92 -2.63
CA LEU A 934 4.37 -29.97 -3.60
C LEU A 934 4.33 -31.33 -2.88
N PRO A 935 3.73 -32.38 -3.47
CA PRO A 935 3.75 -33.71 -2.90
C PRO A 935 5.19 -34.18 -2.61
N PHE A 936 5.39 -34.90 -1.53
CA PHE A 936 6.71 -35.41 -1.11
C PHE A 936 7.76 -34.34 -0.84
N SER A 937 7.36 -33.04 -0.75
CA SER A 937 8.24 -31.96 -0.36
C SER A 937 8.18 -31.70 1.15
N ARG A 938 9.18 -30.98 1.66
CA ARG A 938 9.15 -30.46 3.05
C ARG A 938 8.18 -29.27 3.23
N GLY A 939 7.40 -28.93 2.22
CA GLY A 939 6.51 -27.76 2.20
C GLY A 939 5.43 -27.82 3.27
N GLU A 940 4.75 -28.96 3.43
CA GLU A 940 3.69 -29.15 4.44
C GLU A 940 4.24 -29.07 5.87
N VAL A 941 5.33 -29.78 6.14
CA VAL A 941 6.00 -29.74 7.45
C VAL A 941 6.46 -28.32 7.77
N LYS A 942 7.02 -27.63 6.77
CA LYS A 942 7.43 -26.23 6.94
C LYS A 942 6.26 -25.30 7.19
N LEU A 943 5.13 -25.49 6.51
CA LEU A 943 3.94 -24.68 6.69
C LEU A 943 3.34 -24.88 8.09
N LYS A 944 3.21 -26.14 8.52
CA LYS A 944 2.74 -26.49 9.87
C LYS A 944 3.62 -25.82 10.93
N ARG A 945 4.93 -26.02 10.83
CA ARG A 945 5.90 -25.39 11.73
C ARG A 945 5.82 -23.86 11.72
N LEU A 946 5.69 -23.23 10.54
CA LEU A 946 5.59 -21.79 10.41
C LEU A 946 4.34 -21.22 11.11
N ARG A 947 3.23 -21.96 11.07
CA ARG A 947 1.98 -21.60 11.77
C ARG A 947 2.10 -21.76 13.28
N GLU A 948 2.67 -22.85 13.72
CA GLU A 948 2.97 -23.06 15.14
C GLU A 948 3.87 -21.95 15.67
N GLU A 949 4.95 -21.66 14.96
CA GLU A 949 5.85 -20.54 15.27
C GLU A 949 5.14 -19.17 15.24
N LEU A 950 4.13 -18.97 14.39
CA LEU A 950 3.36 -17.72 14.33
C LEU A 950 2.43 -17.57 15.54
N VAL A 951 1.74 -18.63 15.93
CA VAL A 951 0.89 -18.62 17.13
C VAL A 951 1.75 -18.33 18.37
N SER A 952 2.86 -19.02 18.49
CA SER A 952 3.80 -18.84 19.59
C SER A 952 4.43 -17.46 19.61
N TYR A 953 4.77 -16.92 18.44
CA TYR A 953 5.27 -15.56 18.29
C TYR A 953 4.26 -14.53 18.79
N ARG A 954 2.98 -14.70 18.46
CA ARG A 954 1.91 -13.79 18.91
C ARG A 954 1.67 -13.88 20.41
N LEU A 955 1.59 -15.10 20.93
CA LEU A 955 1.36 -15.34 22.37
C LEU A 955 2.58 -14.98 23.24
N ALA A 956 3.77 -15.14 22.68
CA ALA A 956 5.04 -14.94 23.38
C ALA A 956 5.64 -13.55 23.19
N LEU A 957 4.90 -12.59 22.68
CA LEU A 957 5.46 -11.24 22.50
C LEU A 957 5.79 -10.62 23.86
N GLY A 958 7.03 -10.23 24.02
CA GLY A 958 7.60 -9.88 25.31
C GLY A 958 8.26 -11.07 26.00
N GLN A 959 8.16 -12.27 25.45
CA GLN A 959 8.85 -13.47 25.93
C GLN A 959 9.99 -13.82 24.98
N PRO A 960 11.18 -13.99 25.47
CA PRO A 960 12.35 -14.25 24.62
C PRO A 960 12.34 -15.62 23.95
N GLU A 961 11.59 -16.61 24.47
CA GLU A 961 11.58 -17.96 23.93
C GLU A 961 10.17 -18.54 23.73
N PRO A 962 9.55 -18.30 22.56
CA PRO A 962 8.23 -18.83 22.22
C PRO A 962 8.06 -20.33 22.47
N ARG A 963 9.14 -21.10 22.30
CA ARG A 963 9.13 -22.56 22.48
C ARG A 963 8.84 -23.00 23.91
N LEU A 964 9.20 -22.22 24.91
CA LEU A 964 8.89 -22.55 26.31
C LEU A 964 7.39 -22.43 26.58
N PHE A 965 6.79 -21.39 26.01
CA PHE A 965 5.35 -21.21 26.10
C PHE A 965 4.59 -22.31 25.37
N GLU A 966 5.03 -22.70 24.17
CA GLU A 966 4.50 -23.86 23.45
C GLU A 966 4.63 -25.15 24.25
N ALA A 967 5.82 -25.41 24.77
CA ALA A 967 6.11 -26.58 25.55
C ALA A 967 5.24 -26.66 26.83
N MET A 968 4.96 -25.51 27.46
CA MET A 968 4.06 -25.42 28.60
C MET A 968 2.61 -25.73 28.22
N ILE A 969 2.12 -25.13 27.12
CA ILE A 969 0.77 -25.38 26.58
C ILE A 969 0.62 -26.87 26.26
N ALA A 970 1.59 -27.47 25.58
CA ALA A 970 1.56 -28.88 25.19
C ALA A 970 1.65 -29.81 26.41
N HIS A 971 2.52 -29.51 27.38
CA HIS A 971 2.72 -30.31 28.58
C HIS A 971 1.47 -30.38 29.46
N PHE A 972 0.86 -29.21 29.74
CA PHE A 972 -0.32 -29.11 30.58
C PHE A 972 -1.64 -29.24 29.79
N LYS A 973 -1.56 -29.50 28.48
CA LYS A 973 -2.72 -29.63 27.55
C LYS A 973 -3.71 -28.47 27.70
N LEU A 974 -3.17 -27.26 27.76
CA LEU A 974 -3.98 -26.06 27.94
C LEU A 974 -4.83 -25.81 26.69
N ASP A 975 -6.10 -25.50 26.91
CA ASP A 975 -6.97 -25.00 25.85
C ASP A 975 -6.53 -23.59 25.40
N HIS A 976 -7.10 -23.14 24.29
CA HIS A 976 -6.73 -21.87 23.69
C HIS A 976 -7.01 -20.67 24.62
N ASP A 977 -8.07 -20.71 25.42
CA ASP A 977 -8.47 -19.61 26.29
C ASP A 977 -7.54 -19.52 27.52
N LYS A 978 -7.14 -20.64 28.09
CA LYS A 978 -6.15 -20.71 29.17
C LYS A 978 -4.78 -20.25 28.69
N ALA A 979 -4.35 -20.71 27.51
CA ALA A 979 -3.09 -20.27 26.92
C ALA A 979 -3.07 -18.75 26.69
N ARG A 980 -4.19 -18.21 26.23
CA ARG A 980 -4.38 -16.77 26.06
C ARG A 980 -4.31 -15.99 27.38
N GLY A 981 -4.92 -16.51 28.43
CA GLY A 981 -4.85 -15.91 29.77
C GLY A 981 -3.42 -15.78 30.31
N LEU A 982 -2.51 -16.65 29.89
CA LEU A 982 -1.11 -16.64 30.27
C LEU A 982 -0.24 -15.72 29.38
N ALA A 983 -0.70 -15.31 28.21
CA ALA A 983 0.03 -14.42 27.34
C ALA A 983 0.11 -13.00 27.95
N LEU A 984 1.24 -12.30 27.72
CA LEU A 984 1.40 -10.92 28.17
C LEU A 984 0.40 -9.98 27.47
N ASN A 985 -0.28 -9.18 28.27
CA ASN A 985 -1.19 -8.14 27.79
C ASN A 985 -0.60 -6.75 28.02
N LEU A 986 -0.10 -6.13 26.96
CA LEU A 986 0.45 -4.77 27.00
C LEU A 986 -0.49 -3.73 26.37
N SER A 987 -1.78 -4.07 26.17
CA SER A 987 -2.77 -3.12 25.64
C SER A 987 -3.21 -2.15 26.76
N PRO A 988 -3.05 -0.84 26.56
CA PRO A 988 -3.53 0.15 27.53
C PRO A 988 -5.06 0.19 27.63
N ALA A 989 -5.76 -0.40 26.68
CA ALA A 989 -7.22 -0.42 26.64
C ALA A 989 -7.86 -1.56 27.47
N VAL A 990 -7.05 -2.53 27.90
CA VAL A 990 -7.51 -3.68 28.72
C VAL A 990 -6.94 -3.55 30.14
N PRO A 991 -7.80 -3.44 31.17
CA PRO A 991 -7.36 -3.37 32.56
C PRO A 991 -6.61 -4.63 33.02
N ASN A 992 -5.76 -4.49 34.02
CA ASN A 992 -4.92 -5.57 34.55
C ASN A 992 -5.66 -6.75 35.20
N SER A 993 -6.97 -6.61 35.49
CA SER A 993 -7.66 -7.51 36.45
C SER A 993 -8.78 -8.36 35.87
N GLU A 994 -9.29 -8.10 34.69
CA GLU A 994 -10.56 -8.72 34.26
C GLU A 994 -10.45 -10.18 33.74
N HIS A 995 -9.26 -10.69 33.50
CA HIS A 995 -9.10 -12.07 32.98
C HIS A 995 -8.65 -13.12 34.02
N LEU A 996 -8.47 -12.77 35.28
CA LEU A 996 -7.94 -13.70 36.31
C LEU A 996 -8.93 -14.04 37.44
N THR A 997 -10.05 -13.33 37.55
CA THR A 997 -11.07 -13.64 38.59
C THR A 997 -11.92 -14.88 38.28
N GLU A 998 -11.88 -15.40 37.06
CA GLU A 998 -12.56 -16.67 36.72
C GLU A 998 -11.75 -17.94 37.08
N PHE A 999 -10.45 -17.81 37.41
CA PHE A 999 -9.64 -18.96 37.82
C PHE A 999 -9.83 -19.34 39.32
N GLU A 1000 -10.38 -18.46 40.13
CA GLU A 1000 -10.56 -18.71 41.59
C GLU A 1000 -11.95 -19.23 41.98
N LYS A 1001 -12.91 -19.33 41.07
CA LYS A 1001 -14.22 -19.94 41.37
C LYS A 1001 -14.41 -21.27 40.64
N PRO A 1002 -14.39 -22.41 41.35
CA PRO A 1002 -14.86 -23.63 40.74
C PRO A 1002 -16.34 -23.45 40.42
N ARG A 1003 -16.72 -23.49 39.18
CA ARG A 1003 -18.12 -23.60 38.73
C ARG A 1003 -18.70 -24.88 39.33
N GLY A 1004 -19.46 -24.75 40.41
CA GLY A 1004 -20.27 -25.83 40.90
C GLY A 1004 -21.15 -26.39 39.81
N ARG A 1005 -20.91 -27.61 39.41
CA ARG A 1005 -21.80 -28.36 38.53
C ARG A 1005 -23.09 -28.56 39.28
N GLY A 1006 -24.12 -27.78 38.98
CA GLY A 1006 -25.50 -28.18 39.30
C GLY A 1006 -25.81 -29.41 38.43
N ILE A 1007 -25.89 -30.54 39.06
CA ILE A 1007 -26.43 -31.79 38.53
C ILE A 1007 -27.93 -31.57 38.44
N PRO A 1008 -28.61 -31.72 37.32
CA PRO A 1008 -30.06 -31.87 37.31
C PRO A 1008 -30.38 -33.28 37.79
N GLU A 1009 -31.09 -33.39 38.89
CA GLU A 1009 -31.76 -34.64 39.33
C GLU A 1009 -33.07 -34.87 38.52
N PRO A 1010 -33.61 -36.12 38.53
CA PRO A 1010 -33.98 -36.96 37.41
C PRO A 1010 -35.25 -36.60 36.66
#